data_acc34ddbf327611f911a5aa920287663
#
_entry.id   acc34ddbf327611f911a5aa920287663
#
_cell.length_a   1.000
_cell.length_b   1.000
_cell.length_c   1.000
_cell.angle_alpha   90.00
_cell.angle_beta   90.00
_cell.angle_gamma   90.00
#
_symmetry.space_group_name_H-M   'P 1'
#
loop_
_entity.id
_entity.type
_entity.pdbx_description
1 polymer ?
#
loop_
_entity_poly.entity_id
_entity_poly.type
_entity_poly.pdbx_seq_one_letter_code
_entity_poly.pdbx_strand_id
1 'polypeptide(L)'
;MQYRFTQMAANVMHYSKEAAAELNHSYIGTEHILIGLLREKEGLACQVLEDHDVTEEKVLHMVSQLIQGSQTIVAEPEEYTPRSRRILEIANREAMRFRASAIGTEHLLIAILRETDCVAAQLLYSLGVQAQKVYQDIVLGIGMDARAAKADMPSAKGKSRRKNEPLMVDQYSRDLTTYAREGKLDPVIGRHDEIQRVIQILSRRTKNNPCLIGEPGVGKTAVAEGLAQKIISGNVPETIKDKRVLTLDISGMVAGSKYRGEFEERIKRVINEVKEDGNILLFIDEIHTIIGAGGAEGAIDAANILKPSLARGELQIIGATTIEEYRKHIEKDAALERRFQPVMVEEPSEEEAVEILIGLKGAYENHHHVTITDEALEAAVHLSARYINDRFLPDKAIDLIDEACSKVRLSSYTSSPKVKELEKKVAELEEEKEQAIKDEAYERASEIKKTQKELNDEMLRLNSEWEKVRSSEQLIVGENEVADIVASWTKIPVRKLEEEESERLRKLELILHERVIGQEEAVSAVAKAIRRGRVGLKDPKRPIGSFLFLGPTGVGKTELSKALAEAMFGKEDAMIRVDMSEYMEKHSVSKLIGSPPGYVGYDEGGQLSEKIRRNPYSVLLFDEIEKAHPDIFNILLQVLDDGHITDSQGRKIDFKNTVIIMTSNAGAANIVTPKKLGFSVGDTHEADYQKMKASVMDEVKHLFKPEFLNRIDETIVFHPLTKENVRDIADIMLRTICGRIKEQLGVETVISEAVRDHLAEKGFDENYGARPLRRVIQNEIEDAMAEEYLDGKFGQGDTVALEMDENHIKFVRK
;
A
#
# COMPACT_ATOMS: atom_id res chain seq x y z
N MET A 1 10.18 30.88 -36.66
CA MET A 1 10.39 30.70 -38.11
C MET A 1 9.45 31.67 -38.80
N GLN A 2 9.96 32.55 -39.68
CA GLN A 2 9.10 33.43 -40.47
C GLN A 2 8.64 32.65 -41.74
N TYR A 3 7.37 32.27 -41.77
CA TYR A 3 6.76 31.69 -42.95
C TYR A 3 6.55 32.79 -44.03
N ARG A 4 6.78 32.48 -45.30
CA ARG A 4 6.43 33.37 -46.41
C ARG A 4 5.02 33.04 -46.87
N PHE A 5 4.12 34.00 -46.80
CA PHE A 5 2.74 33.89 -47.28
C PHE A 5 2.54 34.63 -48.58
N THR A 6 1.63 34.17 -49.42
CA THR A 6 1.08 34.97 -50.52
C THR A 6 0.22 36.10 -49.90
N GLN A 7 -0.07 37.16 -50.70
CA GLN A 7 -0.91 38.25 -50.23
C GLN A 7 -2.27 37.77 -49.71
N MET A 8 -2.92 36.83 -50.45
CA MET A 8 -4.21 36.24 -50.07
C MET A 8 -4.07 35.43 -48.78
N ALA A 9 -3.02 34.62 -48.61
CA ALA A 9 -2.81 33.87 -47.37
C ALA A 9 -2.50 34.77 -46.17
N ALA A 10 -1.83 35.89 -46.38
CA ALA A 10 -1.63 36.90 -45.35
C ALA A 10 -2.96 37.56 -44.92
N ASN A 11 -3.86 37.81 -45.87
CA ASN A 11 -5.23 38.28 -45.60
C ASN A 11 -6.01 37.27 -44.80
N VAL A 12 -5.91 35.96 -45.12
CA VAL A 12 -6.52 34.90 -44.36
C VAL A 12 -6.08 34.90 -42.87
N MET A 13 -4.78 35.10 -42.65
CA MET A 13 -4.27 35.16 -41.27
C MET A 13 -4.76 36.41 -40.51
N HIS A 14 -4.98 37.53 -41.23
CA HIS A 14 -5.60 38.73 -40.68
C HIS A 14 -7.07 38.49 -40.34
N TYR A 15 -7.87 37.97 -41.26
CA TYR A 15 -9.28 37.63 -41.06
C TYR A 15 -9.47 36.57 -39.95
N SER A 16 -8.51 35.67 -39.79
CA SER A 16 -8.53 34.71 -38.67
C SER A 16 -8.41 35.38 -37.30
N LYS A 17 -7.63 36.44 -37.21
CA LYS A 17 -7.52 37.26 -35.97
C LYS A 17 -8.80 38.04 -35.70
N GLU A 18 -9.36 38.67 -36.75
CA GLU A 18 -10.65 39.36 -36.64
C GLU A 18 -11.78 38.41 -36.21
N ALA A 19 -11.89 37.24 -36.83
CA ALA A 19 -12.86 36.25 -36.45
C ALA A 19 -12.71 35.77 -34.99
N ALA A 20 -11.48 35.60 -34.50
CA ALA A 20 -11.25 35.26 -33.11
C ALA A 20 -11.67 36.39 -32.15
N ALA A 21 -11.43 37.64 -32.50
CA ALA A 21 -11.86 38.81 -31.75
C ALA A 21 -13.39 38.94 -31.73
N GLU A 22 -14.07 38.80 -32.90
CA GLU A 22 -15.53 38.83 -33.01
C GLU A 22 -16.22 37.75 -32.13
N LEU A 23 -15.61 36.56 -32.06
CA LEU A 23 -16.11 35.45 -31.23
C LEU A 23 -15.69 35.54 -29.76
N ASN A 24 -14.97 36.60 -29.36
CA ASN A 24 -14.42 36.78 -28.02
C ASN A 24 -13.51 35.62 -27.53
N HIS A 25 -12.72 35.05 -28.41
CA HIS A 25 -11.74 34.04 -28.10
C HIS A 25 -10.37 34.65 -27.86
N SER A 26 -9.66 34.22 -26.77
CA SER A 26 -8.31 34.72 -26.45
C SER A 26 -7.20 34.08 -27.28
N TYR A 27 -7.52 33.20 -28.20
CA TYR A 27 -6.58 32.42 -29.00
C TYR A 27 -7.04 32.32 -30.45
N ILE A 28 -6.09 32.08 -31.38
CA ILE A 28 -6.39 31.80 -32.77
C ILE A 28 -6.38 30.28 -32.98
N GLY A 29 -7.55 29.70 -33.07
CA GLY A 29 -7.76 28.26 -33.32
C GLY A 29 -7.83 27.96 -34.82
N THR A 30 -7.95 26.66 -35.15
CA THR A 30 -8.06 26.18 -36.53
C THR A 30 -9.38 26.59 -37.19
N GLU A 31 -10.45 26.71 -36.40
CA GLU A 31 -11.77 27.22 -36.77
C GLU A 31 -11.69 28.67 -37.29
N HIS A 32 -10.87 29.50 -36.67
CA HIS A 32 -10.68 30.88 -37.09
C HIS A 32 -9.92 30.94 -38.43
N ILE A 33 -8.96 30.00 -38.64
CA ILE A 33 -8.27 29.91 -39.95
C ILE A 33 -9.25 29.47 -41.04
N LEU A 34 -10.20 28.59 -40.75
CA LEU A 34 -11.25 28.18 -41.67
C LEU A 34 -12.18 29.37 -42.01
N ILE A 35 -12.60 30.17 -41.03
CA ILE A 35 -13.39 31.38 -41.24
C ILE A 35 -12.58 32.39 -42.09
N GLY A 36 -11.29 32.59 -41.80
CA GLY A 36 -10.41 33.42 -42.57
C GLY A 36 -10.31 33.00 -44.04
N LEU A 37 -10.27 31.66 -44.32
CA LEU A 37 -10.28 31.11 -45.68
C LEU A 37 -11.57 31.45 -46.43
N LEU A 38 -12.71 31.46 -45.74
CA LEU A 38 -14.01 31.77 -46.31
C LEU A 38 -14.23 33.28 -46.55
N ARG A 39 -13.55 34.15 -45.78
CA ARG A 39 -13.56 35.62 -45.95
C ARG A 39 -12.72 36.09 -47.11
N GLU A 40 -11.68 35.35 -47.47
CA GLU A 40 -10.81 35.67 -48.62
C GLU A 40 -11.41 35.16 -49.93
N LYS A 41 -12.39 35.89 -50.49
CA LYS A 41 -13.24 35.48 -51.62
C LYS A 41 -12.46 35.28 -52.92
N GLU A 42 -11.33 35.90 -53.11
CA GLU A 42 -10.48 35.74 -54.29
C GLU A 42 -9.59 34.51 -54.22
N GLY A 43 -9.51 33.84 -53.01
CA GLY A 43 -8.67 32.69 -52.78
C GLY A 43 -9.30 31.40 -53.38
N LEU A 44 -8.44 30.54 -53.97
CA LEU A 44 -8.85 29.24 -54.51
C LEU A 44 -9.53 28.38 -53.40
N ALA A 45 -9.09 28.47 -52.17
CA ALA A 45 -9.66 27.73 -51.04
C ALA A 45 -11.14 28.12 -50.79
N CYS A 46 -11.48 29.41 -50.84
CA CYS A 46 -12.85 29.88 -50.67
C CYS A 46 -13.74 29.39 -51.81
N GLN A 47 -13.32 29.47 -53.06
CA GLN A 47 -14.08 28.99 -54.21
C GLN A 47 -14.41 27.50 -54.11
N VAL A 48 -13.42 26.68 -53.74
CA VAL A 48 -13.62 25.25 -53.60
C VAL A 48 -14.53 24.94 -52.41
N LEU A 49 -14.45 25.69 -51.29
CA LEU A 49 -15.33 25.51 -50.13
C LEU A 49 -16.77 25.91 -50.44
N GLU A 50 -17.01 26.98 -51.19
CA GLU A 50 -18.34 27.41 -51.63
C GLU A 50 -18.95 26.41 -52.64
N ASP A 51 -18.18 25.82 -53.54
CA ASP A 51 -18.62 24.76 -54.46
C ASP A 51 -19.09 23.51 -53.71
N HIS A 52 -18.61 23.29 -52.50
CA HIS A 52 -19.02 22.24 -51.57
C HIS A 52 -20.07 22.69 -50.55
N ASP A 53 -20.75 23.83 -50.77
CA ASP A 53 -21.84 24.37 -49.94
C ASP A 53 -21.37 24.74 -48.50
N VAL A 54 -20.07 25.07 -48.29
CA VAL A 54 -19.53 25.58 -47.07
C VAL A 54 -19.51 27.08 -47.11
N THR A 55 -20.41 27.71 -46.33
CA THR A 55 -20.51 29.18 -46.25
C THR A 55 -20.06 29.67 -44.87
N GLU A 56 -19.57 30.93 -44.80
CA GLU A 56 -19.15 31.56 -43.53
C GLU A 56 -20.24 31.51 -42.46
N GLU A 57 -21.52 31.78 -42.88
CA GLU A 57 -22.67 31.75 -41.94
C GLU A 57 -22.85 30.40 -41.28
N LYS A 58 -22.75 29.30 -42.04
CA LYS A 58 -22.88 27.93 -41.56
C LYS A 58 -21.75 27.61 -40.59
N VAL A 59 -20.53 27.98 -40.86
CA VAL A 59 -19.37 27.75 -40.02
C VAL A 59 -19.46 28.57 -38.72
N LEU A 60 -19.80 29.85 -38.80
CA LEU A 60 -19.99 30.73 -37.65
C LEU A 60 -21.08 30.21 -36.71
N HIS A 61 -22.22 29.75 -37.25
CA HIS A 61 -23.31 29.17 -36.48
C HIS A 61 -22.86 27.92 -35.74
N MET A 62 -22.08 27.05 -36.35
CA MET A 62 -21.58 25.84 -35.70
C MET A 62 -20.51 26.14 -34.65
N VAL A 63 -19.62 27.09 -34.92
CA VAL A 63 -18.59 27.50 -33.96
C VAL A 63 -19.23 28.09 -32.71
N SER A 64 -20.26 28.94 -32.84
CA SER A 64 -20.97 29.53 -31.71
C SER A 64 -21.73 28.49 -30.85
N GLN A 65 -22.15 27.35 -31.43
CA GLN A 65 -22.79 26.25 -30.71
C GLN A 65 -21.77 25.34 -30.00
N LEU A 66 -20.57 25.18 -30.55
CA LEU A 66 -19.57 24.24 -30.03
C LEU A 66 -18.62 24.88 -29.02
N ILE A 67 -18.33 26.16 -29.14
CA ILE A 67 -17.33 26.87 -28.36
C ILE A 67 -17.96 28.11 -27.73
N GLN A 68 -18.08 28.16 -26.40
CA GLN A 68 -18.53 29.36 -25.70
C GLN A 68 -17.40 30.38 -25.61
N GLY A 69 -17.62 31.62 -26.09
CA GLY A 69 -16.68 32.71 -25.97
C GLY A 69 -16.44 33.12 -24.50
N SER A 70 -15.31 33.76 -24.22
CA SER A 70 -14.97 34.32 -22.92
C SER A 70 -15.95 35.44 -22.55
N GLN A 71 -16.30 35.59 -21.24
CA GLN A 71 -17.09 36.73 -20.76
C GLN A 71 -16.34 38.07 -20.76
N THR A 72 -15.04 38.05 -20.98
CA THR A 72 -14.18 39.26 -21.11
C THR A 72 -13.90 39.56 -22.56
N ILE A 73 -14.14 40.81 -22.96
CA ILE A 73 -13.83 41.31 -24.32
C ILE A 73 -12.29 41.25 -24.52
N VAL A 74 -11.86 40.41 -25.44
CA VAL A 74 -10.44 40.28 -25.82
C VAL A 74 -10.19 41.22 -27.02
N ALA A 75 -9.40 42.26 -26.84
CA ALA A 75 -9.17 43.28 -27.87
C ALA A 75 -8.30 42.81 -29.04
N GLU A 76 -7.28 41.97 -28.81
CA GLU A 76 -6.42 41.38 -29.85
C GLU A 76 -5.90 39.99 -29.43
N PRO A 77 -6.37 38.89 -30.05
CA PRO A 77 -5.81 37.55 -29.81
C PRO A 77 -4.47 37.43 -30.54
N GLU A 78 -3.37 37.22 -29.77
CA GLU A 78 -2.02 37.07 -30.34
C GLU A 78 -1.51 35.64 -30.42
N GLU A 79 -2.07 34.71 -29.64
CA GLU A 79 -1.53 33.37 -29.56
C GLU A 79 -2.26 32.36 -30.45
N TYR A 80 -1.47 31.67 -31.28
CA TYR A 80 -1.95 30.52 -32.04
C TYR A 80 -1.97 29.26 -31.18
N THR A 81 -3.06 28.49 -31.26
CA THR A 81 -3.11 27.17 -30.60
C THR A 81 -2.01 26.25 -31.13
N PRO A 82 -1.58 25.23 -30.35
CA PRO A 82 -0.58 24.28 -30.84
C PRO A 82 -1.00 23.58 -32.14
N ARG A 83 -2.30 23.34 -32.33
CA ARG A 83 -2.85 22.77 -33.58
C ARG A 83 -2.82 23.77 -34.73
N SER A 84 -3.11 25.03 -34.52
CA SER A 84 -2.98 26.07 -35.54
C SER A 84 -1.52 26.23 -35.99
N ARG A 85 -0.57 26.17 -35.08
CA ARG A 85 0.88 26.17 -35.43
C ARG A 85 1.25 24.96 -36.28
N ARG A 86 0.70 23.77 -35.93
CA ARG A 86 0.93 22.55 -36.71
C ARG A 86 0.34 22.63 -38.13
N ILE A 87 -0.85 23.23 -38.29
CA ILE A 87 -1.41 23.52 -39.63
C ILE A 87 -0.48 24.38 -40.44
N LEU A 88 0.10 25.43 -39.89
CA LEU A 88 1.05 26.28 -40.58
C LEU A 88 2.33 25.52 -41.01
N GLU A 89 2.80 24.59 -40.18
CA GLU A 89 3.93 23.70 -40.53
C GLU A 89 3.59 22.76 -41.68
N ILE A 90 2.38 22.19 -41.65
CA ILE A 90 1.90 21.29 -42.70
C ILE A 90 1.70 22.08 -43.99
N ALA A 91 1.10 23.28 -43.93
CA ALA A 91 0.91 24.16 -45.07
C ALA A 91 2.24 24.55 -45.74
N ASN A 92 3.28 24.82 -44.94
CA ASN A 92 4.61 25.07 -45.45
C ASN A 92 5.23 23.86 -46.16
N ARG A 93 5.04 22.68 -45.62
CA ARG A 93 5.50 21.42 -46.25
C ARG A 93 4.76 21.15 -47.59
N GLU A 94 3.46 21.41 -47.61
CA GLU A 94 2.68 21.26 -48.85
C GLU A 94 3.09 22.32 -49.89
N ALA A 95 3.33 23.58 -49.52
CA ALA A 95 3.86 24.60 -50.42
C ALA A 95 5.19 24.17 -51.03
N MET A 96 6.12 23.65 -50.25
CA MET A 96 7.39 23.07 -50.74
C MET A 96 7.16 21.90 -51.69
N ARG A 97 6.20 21.03 -51.37
CA ARG A 97 5.83 19.86 -52.21
C ARG A 97 5.28 20.25 -53.54
N PHE A 98 4.43 21.28 -53.61
CA PHE A 98 3.91 21.87 -54.82
C PHE A 98 4.88 22.85 -55.53
N ARG A 99 6.13 22.97 -55.01
CA ARG A 99 7.17 23.87 -55.51
C ARG A 99 6.73 25.33 -55.53
N ALA A 100 5.83 25.71 -54.62
CA ALA A 100 5.39 27.09 -54.46
C ALA A 100 6.46 27.89 -53.66
N SER A 101 6.65 29.17 -54.01
CA SER A 101 7.60 30.06 -53.33
C SER A 101 7.09 30.61 -51.99
N ALA A 102 5.79 30.47 -51.70
CA ALA A 102 5.11 30.96 -50.52
C ALA A 102 3.86 30.11 -50.21
N ILE A 103 3.38 30.15 -48.97
CA ILE A 103 2.15 29.49 -48.54
C ILE A 103 0.94 30.26 -49.12
N GLY A 104 0.10 29.59 -49.92
CA GLY A 104 -1.17 30.09 -50.45
C GLY A 104 -2.39 29.58 -49.66
N THR A 105 -3.59 30.06 -50.00
CA THR A 105 -4.85 29.68 -49.38
C THR A 105 -5.13 28.20 -49.56
N GLU A 106 -4.78 27.63 -50.71
CA GLU A 106 -4.86 26.21 -51.09
C GLU A 106 -4.03 25.32 -50.14
N HIS A 107 -2.83 25.78 -49.81
CA HIS A 107 -1.94 25.04 -48.91
C HIS A 107 -2.48 25.00 -47.46
N LEU A 108 -3.12 26.08 -46.98
CA LEU A 108 -3.77 26.15 -45.69
C LEU A 108 -4.97 25.20 -45.62
N LEU A 109 -5.80 25.17 -46.66
CA LEU A 109 -6.95 24.26 -46.69
C LEU A 109 -6.51 22.80 -46.78
N ILE A 110 -5.50 22.46 -47.59
CA ILE A 110 -4.91 21.13 -47.63
C ILE A 110 -4.40 20.71 -46.26
N ALA A 111 -3.75 21.62 -45.52
CA ALA A 111 -3.24 21.35 -44.20
C ALA A 111 -4.36 21.04 -43.19
N ILE A 112 -5.49 21.78 -43.27
CA ILE A 112 -6.70 21.50 -42.47
C ILE A 112 -7.25 20.11 -42.81
N LEU A 113 -7.37 19.77 -44.09
CA LEU A 113 -7.88 18.47 -44.50
C LEU A 113 -6.99 17.29 -44.10
N ARG A 114 -5.69 17.50 -43.91
CA ARG A 114 -4.72 16.48 -43.45
C ARG A 114 -4.69 16.31 -41.96
N GLU A 115 -5.00 17.33 -41.17
CA GLU A 115 -5.08 17.27 -39.71
C GLU A 115 -6.51 16.98 -39.25
N THR A 116 -6.92 15.73 -39.37
CA THR A 116 -8.32 15.26 -39.14
C THR A 116 -8.82 15.55 -37.73
N ASP A 117 -7.93 15.67 -36.74
CA ASP A 117 -8.27 15.89 -35.34
C ASP A 117 -8.46 17.37 -34.96
N CYS A 118 -8.35 18.29 -35.92
CA CYS A 118 -8.54 19.72 -35.66
C CYS A 118 -10.01 20.13 -35.76
N VAL A 119 -10.40 21.20 -35.04
CA VAL A 119 -11.78 21.70 -34.99
C VAL A 119 -12.28 22.06 -36.40
N ALA A 120 -11.46 22.69 -37.22
CA ALA A 120 -11.82 23.02 -38.60
C ALA A 120 -12.17 21.80 -39.48
N ALA A 121 -11.39 20.72 -39.36
CA ALA A 121 -11.69 19.46 -40.05
C ALA A 121 -12.97 18.80 -39.56
N GLN A 122 -13.25 18.84 -38.26
CA GLN A 122 -14.49 18.32 -37.69
C GLN A 122 -15.72 19.13 -38.12
N LEU A 123 -15.59 20.46 -38.23
CA LEU A 123 -16.64 21.32 -38.77
C LEU A 123 -16.96 20.97 -40.21
N LEU A 124 -15.93 20.83 -41.06
CA LEU A 124 -16.09 20.43 -42.47
C LEU A 124 -16.75 19.04 -42.56
N TYR A 125 -16.35 18.10 -41.74
CA TYR A 125 -16.97 16.77 -41.68
C TYR A 125 -18.44 16.84 -41.25
N SER A 126 -18.78 17.66 -40.26
CA SER A 126 -20.15 17.86 -39.80
C SER A 126 -21.06 18.52 -40.85
N LEU A 127 -20.49 19.32 -41.73
CA LEU A 127 -21.18 19.91 -42.90
C LEU A 127 -21.31 18.93 -44.07
N GLY A 128 -20.86 17.67 -43.92
CA GLY A 128 -20.97 16.62 -44.92
C GLY A 128 -19.90 16.73 -46.03
N VAL A 129 -18.87 17.52 -45.87
CA VAL A 129 -17.81 17.74 -46.86
C VAL A 129 -16.92 16.50 -46.94
N GLN A 130 -16.73 15.97 -48.13
CA GLN A 130 -15.81 14.88 -48.41
C GLN A 130 -14.40 15.41 -48.67
N ALA A 131 -13.52 15.32 -47.67
CA ALA A 131 -12.14 15.81 -47.71
C ALA A 131 -11.37 15.40 -48.98
N GLN A 132 -11.65 14.21 -49.53
CA GLN A 132 -11.01 13.67 -50.72
C GLN A 132 -11.46 14.40 -52.03
N LYS A 133 -12.72 14.82 -52.08
CA LYS A 133 -13.23 15.60 -53.22
C LYS A 133 -12.65 17.03 -53.20
N VAL A 134 -12.74 17.67 -52.05
CA VAL A 134 -12.16 19.03 -51.88
C VAL A 134 -10.66 19.05 -52.22
N TYR A 135 -9.91 18.04 -51.78
CA TYR A 135 -8.49 17.89 -52.13
C TYR A 135 -8.29 17.77 -53.67
N GLN A 136 -9.12 16.96 -54.36
CA GLN A 136 -9.05 16.80 -55.82
C GLN A 136 -9.34 18.11 -56.54
N ASP A 137 -10.35 18.86 -56.08
CA ASP A 137 -10.73 20.13 -56.68
C ASP A 137 -9.65 21.20 -56.45
N ILE A 138 -9.00 21.23 -55.29
CA ILE A 138 -7.84 22.11 -55.07
C ILE A 138 -6.68 21.74 -55.99
N VAL A 139 -6.33 20.47 -56.16
CA VAL A 139 -5.22 20.03 -57.00
C VAL A 139 -5.48 20.34 -58.47
N LEU A 140 -6.73 20.21 -58.93
CA LEU A 140 -7.17 20.61 -60.26
C LEU A 140 -7.05 22.14 -60.44
N GLY A 141 -7.48 22.93 -59.48
CA GLY A 141 -7.37 24.38 -59.46
C GLY A 141 -5.92 24.89 -59.50
N ILE A 142 -4.95 24.14 -58.98
CA ILE A 142 -3.51 24.43 -59.06
C ILE A 142 -2.95 24.02 -60.44
N GLY A 143 -3.70 23.36 -61.31
CA GLY A 143 -3.27 22.98 -62.68
C GLY A 143 -2.50 21.66 -62.78
N MET A 144 -2.65 20.75 -61.77
CA MET A 144 -2.01 19.43 -61.77
C MET A 144 -2.96 18.32 -62.22
N ASP A 145 -2.43 17.22 -62.74
CA ASP A 145 -3.19 16.13 -63.35
C ASP A 145 -4.01 15.33 -62.30
N ALA A 146 -5.31 15.15 -62.51
CA ALA A 146 -6.25 14.50 -61.62
C ALA A 146 -5.87 13.05 -61.24
N ARG A 147 -5.03 12.39 -62.05
CA ARG A 147 -4.50 11.05 -61.77
C ARG A 147 -3.47 11.03 -60.63
N ALA A 148 -2.73 12.08 -60.47
CA ALA A 148 -1.76 12.24 -59.38
C ALA A 148 -2.48 12.50 -58.01
N ALA A 149 -3.62 13.21 -58.08
CA ALA A 149 -4.43 13.52 -56.90
C ALA A 149 -5.12 12.33 -56.25
N LYS A 150 -5.46 11.28 -57.00
CA LYS A 150 -6.11 10.05 -56.48
C LYS A 150 -5.17 9.18 -55.62
N ALA A 151 -3.88 9.32 -55.79
CA ALA A 151 -2.90 8.49 -55.09
C ALA A 151 -2.50 9.06 -53.69
N ASP A 152 -2.85 10.30 -53.39
CA ASP A 152 -2.24 11.09 -52.30
C ASP A 152 -3.09 11.29 -51.06
N MET A 153 -4.40 10.98 -51.10
CA MET A 153 -5.26 10.94 -49.93
C MET A 153 -5.77 9.54 -49.64
N PRO A 154 -5.71 9.04 -48.37
CA PRO A 154 -6.20 7.71 -48.00
C PRO A 154 -7.71 7.63 -48.22
N SER A 155 -8.16 6.78 -49.16
CA SER A 155 -9.57 6.45 -49.32
C SER A 155 -10.06 5.48 -48.26
N ALA A 156 -11.17 5.78 -47.65
CA ALA A 156 -11.87 4.94 -46.68
C ALA A 156 -12.52 3.68 -47.29
N LYS A 157 -11.81 2.88 -48.12
CA LYS A 157 -12.21 1.50 -48.49
C LYS A 157 -11.04 0.73 -49.09
N GLY A 158 -10.59 -0.33 -48.38
CA GLY A 158 -10.05 -1.57 -48.97
C GLY A 158 -8.54 -1.66 -49.17
N LYS A 159 -7.86 -2.28 -48.21
CA LYS A 159 -6.72 -3.19 -48.35
C LYS A 159 -5.51 -2.83 -49.21
N SER A 160 -4.51 -2.19 -48.58
CA SER A 160 -3.11 -2.70 -48.56
C SER A 160 -2.36 -1.89 -47.50
N ARG A 161 -1.93 -2.57 -46.46
CA ARG A 161 -1.16 -2.02 -45.33
C ARG A 161 0.11 -1.33 -45.86
N ARG A 162 0.22 -0.02 -45.67
CA ARG A 162 1.53 0.64 -45.59
C ARG A 162 2.11 0.41 -44.17
N LYS A 163 3.34 -0.07 -44.13
CA LYS A 163 4.10 -0.58 -42.98
C LYS A 163 4.43 0.47 -41.90
N ASN A 164 3.82 1.63 -41.79
CA ASN A 164 4.25 2.72 -40.89
C ASN A 164 3.12 3.58 -40.27
N GLU A 165 1.91 3.09 -40.12
CA GLU A 165 0.99 3.71 -39.16
C GLU A 165 1.06 2.92 -37.84
N PRO A 166 1.29 3.58 -36.69
CA PRO A 166 1.24 2.85 -35.42
C PRO A 166 -0.12 2.21 -35.26
N LEU A 167 -0.14 0.91 -35.13
CA LEU A 167 -1.37 0.13 -34.86
C LEU A 167 -1.98 0.65 -33.56
N MET A 168 -3.32 0.64 -33.48
CA MET A 168 -4.00 1.00 -32.26
C MET A 168 -3.55 0.10 -31.09
N VAL A 169 -3.25 -1.15 -31.38
CA VAL A 169 -2.66 -2.09 -30.43
C VAL A 169 -1.31 -1.57 -29.89
N ASP A 170 -0.45 -0.95 -30.73
CA ASP A 170 0.83 -0.40 -30.28
C ASP A 170 0.66 0.87 -29.39
N GLN A 171 -0.50 1.55 -29.46
CA GLN A 171 -0.79 2.71 -28.60
C GLN A 171 -1.22 2.31 -27.18
N TYR A 172 -1.88 1.16 -27.05
CA TYR A 172 -2.41 0.65 -25.78
C TYR A 172 -1.71 -0.63 -25.33
N SER A 173 -0.51 -0.91 -25.86
CA SER A 173 0.28 -2.06 -25.44
C SER A 173 1.77 -1.74 -25.33
N ARG A 174 2.44 -2.48 -24.47
CA ARG A 174 3.91 -2.49 -24.33
C ARG A 174 4.46 -3.72 -25.04
N ASP A 175 5.38 -3.55 -25.99
CA ASP A 175 6.02 -4.66 -26.71
C ASP A 175 7.19 -5.27 -25.92
N LEU A 176 6.93 -6.36 -25.20
CA LEU A 176 7.95 -7.05 -24.41
C LEU A 176 9.10 -7.62 -25.28
N THR A 177 8.79 -8.02 -26.51
CA THR A 177 9.78 -8.54 -27.46
C THR A 177 10.76 -7.47 -27.91
N THR A 178 10.28 -6.26 -28.12
CA THR A 178 11.14 -5.10 -28.44
C THR A 178 12.00 -4.71 -27.22
N TYR A 179 11.42 -4.67 -26.02
CA TYR A 179 12.17 -4.41 -24.78
C TYR A 179 13.24 -5.49 -24.48
N ALA A 180 12.92 -6.76 -24.75
CA ALA A 180 13.89 -7.85 -24.65
C ALA A 180 15.08 -7.66 -25.62
N ARG A 181 14.81 -7.23 -26.87
CA ARG A 181 15.85 -6.95 -27.87
C ARG A 181 16.72 -5.77 -27.48
N GLU A 182 16.17 -4.76 -26.84
CA GLU A 182 16.88 -3.59 -26.34
C GLU A 182 17.61 -3.84 -25.00
N GLY A 183 17.47 -5.03 -24.42
CA GLY A 183 18.08 -5.37 -23.11
C GLY A 183 17.49 -4.58 -21.94
N LYS A 184 16.23 -4.12 -22.05
CA LYS A 184 15.54 -3.32 -21.04
C LYS A 184 14.68 -4.15 -20.08
N LEU A 185 14.56 -5.46 -20.30
CA LEU A 185 13.87 -6.35 -19.39
C LEU A 185 14.85 -6.92 -18.38
N ASP A 186 14.37 -7.06 -17.15
CA ASP A 186 15.12 -7.72 -16.10
C ASP A 186 15.35 -9.21 -16.39
N PRO A 187 16.43 -9.82 -15.92
CA PRO A 187 16.69 -11.23 -16.11
C PRO A 187 15.65 -12.07 -15.35
N VAL A 188 15.04 -13.03 -16.05
CA VAL A 188 14.05 -13.94 -15.44
C VAL A 188 14.74 -15.20 -14.95
N ILE A 189 14.70 -15.43 -13.65
CA ILE A 189 15.39 -16.50 -12.93
C ILE A 189 14.34 -17.42 -12.30
N GLY A 190 14.61 -18.73 -12.26
CA GLY A 190 13.80 -19.71 -11.53
C GLY A 190 12.45 -20.07 -12.16
N ARG A 191 12.06 -19.54 -13.34
CA ARG A 191 10.74 -19.76 -13.97
C ARG A 191 10.80 -20.60 -15.24
N HIS A 192 11.77 -21.53 -15.32
CA HIS A 192 11.99 -22.34 -16.52
C HIS A 192 10.82 -23.24 -16.86
N ASP A 193 10.24 -23.92 -15.88
CA ASP A 193 9.19 -24.89 -16.06
C ASP A 193 7.86 -24.23 -16.46
N GLU A 194 7.51 -23.11 -15.84
CA GLU A 194 6.31 -22.35 -16.17
C GLU A 194 6.41 -21.79 -17.60
N ILE A 195 7.56 -21.21 -17.99
CA ILE A 195 7.77 -20.69 -19.34
C ILE A 195 7.71 -21.83 -20.36
N GLN A 196 8.32 -22.98 -20.07
CA GLN A 196 8.27 -24.16 -20.94
C GLN A 196 6.83 -24.66 -21.08
N ARG A 197 6.06 -24.65 -19.99
CA ARG A 197 4.64 -25.02 -20.00
C ARG A 197 3.81 -24.06 -20.84
N VAL A 198 4.04 -22.75 -20.73
CA VAL A 198 3.40 -21.72 -21.56
C VAL A 198 3.70 -21.97 -23.05
N ILE A 199 4.96 -22.22 -23.40
CA ILE A 199 5.40 -22.55 -24.78
C ILE A 199 4.67 -23.80 -25.31
N GLN A 200 4.58 -24.86 -24.50
CA GLN A 200 3.84 -26.08 -24.87
C GLN A 200 2.35 -25.80 -25.14
N ILE A 201 1.71 -24.97 -24.31
CA ILE A 201 0.30 -24.63 -24.47
C ILE A 201 0.09 -23.79 -25.73
N LEU A 202 0.91 -22.76 -25.96
CA LEU A 202 0.84 -21.90 -27.13
C LEU A 202 1.02 -22.67 -28.45
N SER A 203 1.78 -23.77 -28.43
CA SER A 203 2.04 -24.64 -29.59
C SER A 203 0.90 -25.63 -29.89
N ARG A 204 -0.16 -25.69 -29.04
CA ARG A 204 -1.30 -26.60 -29.25
C ARG A 204 -2.23 -26.10 -30.35
N ARG A 205 -2.93 -27.01 -31.00
CA ARG A 205 -3.99 -26.68 -32.00
C ARG A 205 -5.26 -26.12 -31.37
N THR A 206 -5.59 -26.57 -30.18
CA THR A 206 -6.78 -26.16 -29.40
C THR A 206 -6.35 -25.97 -27.94
N LYS A 207 -7.08 -25.15 -27.17
CA LYS A 207 -6.75 -24.79 -25.80
C LYS A 207 -5.34 -24.19 -25.71
N ASN A 208 -5.03 -23.29 -26.63
CA ASN A 208 -3.72 -22.66 -26.83
C ASN A 208 -3.57 -21.31 -26.15
N ASN A 209 -4.42 -21.02 -25.15
CA ASN A 209 -4.33 -19.81 -24.35
C ASN A 209 -3.92 -20.20 -22.93
N PRO A 210 -2.68 -19.99 -22.50
CA PRO A 210 -2.26 -20.19 -21.11
C PRO A 210 -2.85 -19.11 -20.21
N CYS A 211 -3.23 -19.50 -19.00
CA CYS A 211 -3.61 -18.59 -17.93
C CYS A 211 -2.69 -18.82 -16.74
N LEU A 212 -1.85 -17.85 -16.43
CA LEU A 212 -0.97 -17.87 -15.28
C LEU A 212 -1.78 -17.60 -14.02
N ILE A 213 -1.78 -18.54 -13.08
CA ILE A 213 -2.57 -18.49 -11.88
C ILE A 213 -1.64 -18.54 -10.68
N GLY A 214 -1.75 -17.61 -9.77
CA GLY A 214 -0.94 -17.55 -8.56
C GLY A 214 -1.28 -16.34 -7.72
N GLU A 215 -0.73 -16.30 -6.52
CA GLU A 215 -0.94 -15.18 -5.61
C GLU A 215 -0.31 -13.87 -6.15
N PRO A 216 -0.75 -12.69 -5.67
CA PRO A 216 -0.13 -11.42 -6.05
C PRO A 216 1.36 -11.40 -5.68
N GLY A 217 2.22 -10.86 -6.55
CA GLY A 217 3.64 -10.71 -6.25
C GLY A 217 4.53 -11.96 -6.48
N VAL A 218 3.96 -13.11 -6.91
CA VAL A 218 4.76 -14.32 -7.18
C VAL A 218 5.55 -14.28 -8.51
N GLY A 219 5.41 -13.24 -9.30
CA GLY A 219 6.17 -13.09 -10.56
C GLY A 219 5.46 -13.62 -11.82
N LYS A 220 4.10 -13.56 -11.89
CA LYS A 220 3.35 -13.95 -13.10
C LYS A 220 3.77 -13.17 -14.34
N THR A 221 3.99 -11.87 -14.21
CA THR A 221 4.43 -11.00 -15.31
C THR A 221 5.82 -11.36 -15.79
N ALA A 222 6.74 -11.74 -14.89
CA ALA A 222 8.09 -12.21 -15.24
C ALA A 222 8.07 -13.45 -16.14
N VAL A 223 7.08 -14.34 -16.04
CA VAL A 223 6.93 -15.49 -16.95
C VAL A 223 6.68 -15.01 -18.38
N ALA A 224 5.87 -13.97 -18.59
CA ALA A 224 5.64 -13.40 -19.93
C ALA A 224 6.87 -12.66 -20.46
N GLU A 225 7.62 -11.98 -19.64
CA GLU A 225 8.91 -11.35 -19.97
C GLU A 225 9.97 -12.38 -20.33
N GLY A 226 10.08 -13.47 -19.57
CA GLY A 226 10.96 -14.59 -19.87
C GLY A 226 10.61 -15.30 -21.18
N LEU A 227 9.31 -15.41 -21.51
CA LEU A 227 8.90 -15.90 -22.81
C LEU A 227 9.40 -14.98 -23.94
N ALA A 228 9.26 -13.65 -23.77
CA ALA A 228 9.76 -12.70 -24.76
C ALA A 228 11.29 -12.79 -24.94
N GLN A 229 12.04 -12.96 -23.85
CA GLN A 229 13.50 -13.19 -23.89
C GLN A 229 13.85 -14.50 -24.61
N LYS A 230 13.13 -15.61 -24.35
CA LYS A 230 13.31 -16.89 -25.07
C LYS A 230 12.98 -16.80 -26.57
N ILE A 231 11.98 -16.00 -26.94
CA ILE A 231 11.68 -15.75 -28.36
C ILE A 231 12.85 -15.04 -29.05
N ILE A 232 13.40 -13.99 -28.45
CA ILE A 232 14.53 -13.24 -29.01
C ILE A 232 15.82 -14.07 -29.08
N SER A 233 16.08 -14.91 -28.05
CA SER A 233 17.25 -15.81 -28.05
C SER A 233 17.10 -17.00 -29.01
N GLY A 234 15.91 -17.19 -29.62
CA GLY A 234 15.65 -18.27 -30.56
C GLY A 234 15.42 -19.64 -29.90
N ASN A 235 15.35 -19.74 -28.58
CA ASN A 235 15.14 -20.98 -27.83
C ASN A 235 13.65 -21.36 -27.72
N VAL A 236 12.93 -21.30 -28.84
CA VAL A 236 11.50 -21.60 -28.91
C VAL A 236 11.20 -22.37 -30.22
N PRO A 237 10.08 -23.15 -30.27
CA PRO A 237 9.63 -23.80 -31.49
C PRO A 237 9.36 -22.80 -32.63
N GLU A 238 9.47 -23.26 -33.89
CA GLU A 238 9.22 -22.44 -35.08
C GLU A 238 7.83 -21.76 -35.08
N THR A 239 6.84 -22.39 -34.42
CA THR A 239 5.46 -21.88 -34.35
C THR A 239 5.31 -20.55 -33.63
N ILE A 240 6.28 -20.20 -32.77
CA ILE A 240 6.24 -18.97 -31.94
C ILE A 240 7.48 -18.09 -32.11
N LYS A 241 8.45 -18.51 -32.95
CA LYS A 241 9.75 -17.83 -33.13
C LYS A 241 9.63 -16.41 -33.64
N ASP A 242 8.66 -16.15 -34.53
CA ASP A 242 8.46 -14.84 -35.15
C ASP A 242 7.34 -14.03 -34.49
N LYS A 243 6.86 -14.47 -33.31
CA LYS A 243 5.74 -13.79 -32.63
C LYS A 243 6.25 -12.66 -31.75
N ARG A 244 5.40 -11.62 -31.64
CA ARG A 244 5.58 -10.49 -30.74
C ARG A 244 4.71 -10.68 -29.49
N VAL A 245 5.27 -10.49 -28.32
CA VAL A 245 4.51 -10.50 -27.05
C VAL A 245 4.17 -9.07 -26.67
N LEU A 246 2.88 -8.75 -26.67
CA LEU A 246 2.37 -7.41 -26.34
C LEU A 246 1.58 -7.45 -25.04
N THR A 247 1.98 -6.66 -24.03
CA THR A 247 1.20 -6.46 -22.80
C THR A 247 0.13 -5.40 -23.04
N LEU A 248 -1.14 -5.75 -22.90
CA LEU A 248 -2.25 -4.84 -23.11
C LEU A 248 -2.52 -3.98 -21.86
N ASP A 249 -2.52 -2.66 -22.02
CA ASP A 249 -2.92 -1.71 -20.98
C ASP A 249 -4.43 -1.45 -21.04
N ILE A 250 -5.18 -2.19 -20.22
CA ILE A 250 -6.64 -2.06 -20.13
C ILE A 250 -7.03 -0.75 -19.45
N SER A 251 -6.26 -0.33 -18.45
CA SER A 251 -6.52 0.91 -17.72
C SER A 251 -6.40 2.13 -18.64
N GLY A 252 -5.37 2.16 -19.49
CA GLY A 252 -5.20 3.18 -20.52
C GLY A 252 -6.31 3.18 -21.58
N MET A 253 -6.88 1.99 -21.89
CA MET A 253 -7.99 1.88 -22.83
C MET A 253 -9.32 2.39 -22.25
N VAL A 254 -9.55 2.27 -20.96
CA VAL A 254 -10.71 2.79 -20.24
C VAL A 254 -10.57 4.29 -20.00
N ALA A 255 -9.36 4.74 -19.70
CA ALA A 255 -9.08 6.15 -19.46
C ALA A 255 -9.43 7.00 -20.69
N GLY A 256 -10.22 8.07 -20.48
CA GLY A 256 -10.66 8.99 -21.53
C GLY A 256 -11.84 8.50 -22.40
N SER A 257 -12.43 7.33 -22.09
CA SER A 257 -13.72 6.95 -22.68
C SER A 257 -14.86 7.55 -21.85
N LYS A 258 -15.63 8.49 -22.45
CA LYS A 258 -16.80 9.10 -21.79
C LYS A 258 -18.03 8.17 -21.80
N TYR A 259 -18.06 7.22 -22.73
CA TYR A 259 -19.20 6.31 -22.93
C TYR A 259 -18.73 4.86 -23.06
N ARG A 260 -19.52 3.94 -22.53
CA ARG A 260 -19.30 2.47 -22.61
C ARG A 260 -18.98 1.98 -24.03
N GLY A 261 -19.66 2.51 -25.04
CA GLY A 261 -19.49 2.11 -26.45
C GLY A 261 -18.10 2.43 -27.03
N GLU A 262 -17.42 3.47 -26.53
CA GLU A 262 -16.08 3.84 -27.01
C GLU A 262 -15.02 2.81 -26.59
N PHE A 263 -15.09 2.30 -25.36
CA PHE A 263 -14.21 1.23 -24.89
C PHE A 263 -14.43 -0.08 -25.65
N GLU A 264 -15.71 -0.47 -25.85
CA GLU A 264 -16.04 -1.66 -26.64
C GLU A 264 -15.52 -1.55 -28.08
N GLU A 265 -15.59 -0.37 -28.67
CA GLU A 265 -15.07 -0.12 -30.04
C GLU A 265 -13.53 -0.18 -30.06
N ARG A 266 -12.85 0.37 -29.06
CA ARG A 266 -11.37 0.30 -28.94
C ARG A 266 -10.89 -1.15 -28.84
N ILE A 267 -11.51 -1.95 -27.94
CA ILE A 267 -11.17 -3.38 -27.81
C ILE A 267 -11.44 -4.12 -29.11
N LYS A 268 -12.57 -3.89 -29.79
CA LYS A 268 -12.88 -4.52 -31.09
C LYS A 268 -11.83 -4.19 -32.13
N ARG A 269 -11.36 -2.96 -32.20
CA ARG A 269 -10.29 -2.55 -33.14
C ARG A 269 -8.99 -3.25 -32.83
N VAL A 270 -8.54 -3.25 -31.56
CA VAL A 270 -7.32 -3.95 -31.13
C VAL A 270 -7.39 -5.44 -31.48
N ILE A 271 -8.49 -6.11 -31.15
CA ILE A 271 -8.68 -7.53 -31.49
C ILE A 271 -8.61 -7.77 -33.00
N ASN A 272 -9.21 -6.90 -33.82
CA ASN A 272 -9.17 -7.03 -35.27
C ASN A 272 -7.76 -6.82 -35.83
N GLU A 273 -7.00 -5.87 -35.29
CA GLU A 273 -5.59 -5.62 -35.66
C GLU A 273 -4.71 -6.83 -35.31
N VAL A 274 -4.88 -7.39 -34.10
CA VAL A 274 -4.15 -8.61 -33.65
C VAL A 274 -4.46 -9.81 -34.56
N LYS A 275 -5.72 -9.97 -34.96
CA LYS A 275 -6.14 -11.05 -35.90
C LYS A 275 -5.54 -10.87 -37.29
N GLU A 276 -5.52 -9.65 -37.80
CA GLU A 276 -4.98 -9.34 -39.12
C GLU A 276 -3.48 -9.54 -39.20
N ASP A 277 -2.76 -9.23 -38.10
CA ASP A 277 -1.29 -9.44 -37.99
C ASP A 277 -0.96 -10.95 -37.92
N GLY A 278 -1.68 -11.69 -37.08
CA GLY A 278 -1.47 -13.12 -36.86
C GLY A 278 -0.19 -13.51 -36.10
N ASN A 279 0.74 -12.58 -35.90
CA ASN A 279 2.03 -12.81 -35.21
C ASN A 279 2.08 -12.18 -33.81
N ILE A 280 0.97 -11.78 -33.26
CA ILE A 280 0.87 -11.15 -31.93
C ILE A 280 0.37 -12.16 -30.90
N LEU A 281 1.08 -12.27 -29.78
CA LEU A 281 0.66 -12.90 -28.53
C LEU A 281 0.26 -11.79 -27.56
N LEU A 282 -0.99 -11.74 -27.16
CA LEU A 282 -1.49 -10.75 -26.22
C LEU A 282 -1.29 -11.26 -24.79
N PHE A 283 -0.49 -10.56 -24.00
CA PHE A 283 -0.45 -10.75 -22.56
C PHE A 283 -1.41 -9.79 -21.89
N ILE A 284 -2.31 -10.32 -21.06
CA ILE A 284 -3.30 -9.55 -20.30
C ILE A 284 -3.12 -9.86 -18.84
N ASP A 285 -2.58 -8.90 -18.11
CA ASP A 285 -2.54 -8.99 -16.66
C ASP A 285 -3.92 -8.71 -16.08
N GLU A 286 -4.23 -9.31 -14.93
CA GLU A 286 -5.55 -9.23 -14.30
C GLU A 286 -6.70 -9.49 -15.28
N ILE A 287 -6.61 -10.56 -16.07
CA ILE A 287 -7.57 -10.89 -17.12
C ILE A 287 -9.03 -10.94 -16.62
N HIS A 288 -9.24 -11.17 -15.34
CA HIS A 288 -10.54 -11.15 -14.68
C HIS A 288 -11.23 -9.78 -14.78
N THR A 289 -10.48 -8.69 -14.89
CA THR A 289 -11.03 -7.33 -15.04
C THR A 289 -11.81 -7.15 -16.35
N ILE A 290 -11.43 -7.87 -17.39
CA ILE A 290 -12.14 -7.87 -18.68
C ILE A 290 -13.32 -8.85 -18.66
N ILE A 291 -13.20 -9.97 -17.93
CA ILE A 291 -14.13 -11.09 -17.99
C ILE A 291 -15.24 -10.96 -16.93
N GLY A 292 -14.94 -10.37 -15.76
CA GLY A 292 -15.80 -10.39 -14.58
C GLY A 292 -16.63 -9.13 -14.32
N ALA A 293 -16.46 -8.11 -15.11
CA ALA A 293 -17.08 -6.80 -14.88
C ALA A 293 -18.61 -6.74 -15.09
N GLY A 294 -19.27 -7.87 -15.37
CA GLY A 294 -20.71 -7.94 -15.72
C GLY A 294 -21.72 -8.01 -14.56
N GLY A 295 -21.27 -8.00 -13.29
CA GLY A 295 -22.17 -8.24 -12.14
C GLY A 295 -22.77 -6.99 -11.47
N ALA A 296 -22.24 -5.80 -11.71
CA ALA A 296 -22.79 -4.55 -11.23
C ALA A 296 -23.45 -3.77 -12.37
N GLU A 297 -24.58 -3.11 -12.14
CA GLU A 297 -25.24 -2.23 -13.12
C GLU A 297 -24.24 -1.18 -13.63
N GLY A 298 -23.72 -1.40 -14.85
CA GLY A 298 -22.73 -0.51 -15.50
C GLY A 298 -21.34 -1.12 -15.79
N ALA A 299 -21.06 -2.34 -15.40
CA ALA A 299 -19.79 -2.99 -15.62
C ALA A 299 -19.60 -3.49 -17.07
N ILE A 300 -18.36 -3.43 -17.56
CA ILE A 300 -17.98 -3.66 -18.96
C ILE A 300 -17.84 -5.17 -19.20
N ASP A 301 -18.70 -5.76 -20.02
CA ASP A 301 -18.57 -7.17 -20.42
C ASP A 301 -17.81 -7.28 -21.76
N ALA A 302 -16.49 -7.10 -21.70
CA ALA A 302 -15.63 -7.30 -22.85
C ALA A 302 -15.43 -8.80 -23.17
N ALA A 303 -15.81 -9.69 -22.25
CA ALA A 303 -15.79 -11.14 -22.48
C ALA A 303 -16.57 -11.54 -23.73
N ASN A 304 -17.74 -10.95 -23.96
CA ASN A 304 -18.58 -11.23 -25.14
C ASN A 304 -17.91 -10.84 -26.46
N ILE A 305 -16.96 -9.93 -26.44
CA ILE A 305 -16.17 -9.53 -27.61
C ILE A 305 -15.04 -10.53 -27.88
N LEU A 306 -14.40 -11.04 -26.80
CA LEU A 306 -13.27 -11.98 -26.88
C LEU A 306 -13.72 -13.41 -27.19
N LYS A 307 -14.84 -13.88 -26.61
CA LYS A 307 -15.35 -15.25 -26.73
C LYS A 307 -15.43 -15.77 -28.16
N PRO A 308 -15.98 -15.04 -29.18
CA PRO A 308 -16.08 -15.54 -30.56
C PRO A 308 -14.70 -15.76 -31.19
N SER A 309 -13.73 -14.92 -30.88
CA SER A 309 -12.38 -14.97 -31.46
C SER A 309 -11.53 -16.05 -30.82
N LEU A 310 -11.63 -16.22 -29.51
CA LEU A 310 -11.03 -17.33 -28.76
C LEU A 310 -11.65 -18.68 -29.21
N ALA A 311 -12.97 -18.70 -29.46
CA ALA A 311 -13.66 -19.91 -29.92
C ALA A 311 -13.15 -20.41 -31.26
N ARG A 312 -12.82 -19.51 -32.19
CA ARG A 312 -12.30 -19.83 -33.53
C ARG A 312 -10.79 -20.04 -33.56
N GLY A 313 -10.07 -19.77 -32.46
CA GLY A 313 -8.60 -19.85 -32.40
C GLY A 313 -7.91 -18.75 -33.23
N GLU A 314 -8.59 -17.65 -33.51
CA GLU A 314 -8.08 -16.50 -34.26
C GLU A 314 -7.22 -15.56 -33.40
N LEU A 315 -7.24 -15.75 -32.08
CA LEU A 315 -6.56 -14.94 -31.10
C LEU A 315 -5.82 -15.85 -30.12
N GLN A 316 -4.57 -15.52 -29.80
CA GLN A 316 -3.79 -16.18 -28.76
C GLN A 316 -3.55 -15.20 -27.61
N ILE A 317 -4.02 -15.57 -26.43
CA ILE A 317 -3.92 -14.76 -25.20
C ILE A 317 -3.13 -15.54 -24.15
N ILE A 318 -2.26 -14.83 -23.45
CA ILE A 318 -1.65 -15.25 -22.19
C ILE A 318 -2.33 -14.42 -21.10
N GLY A 319 -3.17 -15.03 -20.28
CA GLY A 319 -3.81 -14.35 -19.15
C GLY A 319 -2.98 -14.50 -17.87
N ALA A 320 -3.06 -13.53 -16.98
CA ALA A 320 -2.58 -13.67 -15.61
C ALA A 320 -3.70 -13.27 -14.63
N THR A 321 -3.85 -14.01 -13.52
CA THR A 321 -4.88 -13.75 -12.52
C THR A 321 -4.55 -14.46 -11.20
N THR A 322 -5.34 -14.23 -10.15
CA THR A 322 -5.25 -14.98 -8.90
C THR A 322 -6.06 -16.28 -8.96
N ILE A 323 -5.82 -17.19 -8.01
CA ILE A 323 -6.55 -18.47 -7.92
C ILE A 323 -8.04 -18.23 -7.70
N GLU A 324 -8.37 -17.29 -6.83
CA GLU A 324 -9.76 -16.94 -6.48
C GLU A 324 -10.52 -16.36 -7.67
N GLU A 325 -9.92 -15.38 -8.37
CA GLU A 325 -10.52 -14.72 -9.51
C GLU A 325 -10.67 -15.67 -10.72
N TYR A 326 -9.71 -16.60 -10.91
CA TYR A 326 -9.81 -17.63 -11.91
C TYR A 326 -11.05 -18.52 -11.69
N ARG A 327 -11.25 -19.01 -10.45
CA ARG A 327 -12.42 -19.81 -10.08
C ARG A 327 -13.73 -19.05 -10.23
N LYS A 328 -13.73 -17.78 -9.86
CA LYS A 328 -14.93 -16.94 -9.86
C LYS A 328 -15.38 -16.54 -11.27
N HIS A 329 -14.45 -16.23 -12.17
CA HIS A 329 -14.72 -15.61 -13.46
C HIS A 329 -14.44 -16.50 -14.68
N ILE A 330 -13.42 -17.34 -14.66
CA ILE A 330 -13.04 -18.17 -15.83
C ILE A 330 -13.61 -19.59 -15.73
N GLU A 331 -13.46 -20.24 -14.60
CA GLU A 331 -13.88 -21.62 -14.39
C GLU A 331 -15.42 -21.77 -14.42
N LYS A 332 -16.17 -20.75 -13.97
CA LYS A 332 -17.64 -20.73 -14.04
C LYS A 332 -18.19 -20.51 -15.46
N ASP A 333 -17.40 -19.99 -16.37
CA ASP A 333 -17.81 -19.79 -17.76
C ASP A 333 -17.32 -20.91 -18.66
N ALA A 334 -18.22 -21.84 -19.01
CA ALA A 334 -17.90 -23.02 -19.82
C ALA A 334 -17.26 -22.72 -21.18
N ALA A 335 -17.44 -21.52 -21.74
CA ALA A 335 -16.85 -21.12 -23.00
C ALA A 335 -15.37 -20.72 -22.82
N LEU A 336 -15.03 -20.07 -21.69
CA LEU A 336 -13.67 -19.67 -21.36
C LEU A 336 -12.85 -20.82 -20.79
N GLU A 337 -13.41 -21.62 -19.88
CA GLU A 337 -12.78 -22.81 -19.28
C GLU A 337 -12.24 -23.77 -20.36
N ARG A 338 -13.01 -23.96 -21.46
CA ARG A 338 -12.59 -24.81 -22.58
C ARG A 338 -11.48 -24.20 -23.45
N ARG A 339 -11.10 -22.94 -23.25
CA ARG A 339 -10.15 -22.21 -24.08
C ARG A 339 -8.86 -21.83 -23.34
N PHE A 340 -8.97 -21.54 -22.05
CA PHE A 340 -7.83 -21.29 -21.20
C PHE A 340 -7.28 -22.56 -20.57
N GLN A 341 -5.97 -22.65 -20.47
CA GLN A 341 -5.29 -23.72 -19.79
C GLN A 341 -4.54 -23.15 -18.59
N PRO A 342 -4.85 -23.56 -17.35
CA PRO A 342 -4.18 -23.06 -16.17
C PRO A 342 -2.72 -23.47 -16.13
N VAL A 343 -1.86 -22.54 -15.72
CA VAL A 343 -0.45 -22.72 -15.38
C VAL A 343 -0.26 -22.13 -13.99
N MET A 344 0.01 -23.00 -13.01
CA MET A 344 0.25 -22.53 -11.64
C MET A 344 1.61 -21.86 -11.56
N VAL A 345 1.67 -20.70 -10.93
CA VAL A 345 2.88 -19.95 -10.60
C VAL A 345 2.93 -19.87 -9.09
N GLU A 346 3.70 -20.74 -8.48
CA GLU A 346 3.82 -20.82 -7.03
C GLU A 346 4.82 -19.79 -6.49
N GLU A 347 4.72 -19.51 -5.19
CA GLU A 347 5.71 -18.71 -4.49
C GLU A 347 7.07 -19.40 -4.55
N PRO A 348 8.16 -18.72 -4.94
CA PRO A 348 9.50 -19.33 -4.97
C PRO A 348 9.96 -19.66 -3.54
N SER A 349 10.85 -20.65 -3.43
CA SER A 349 11.56 -20.92 -2.19
C SER A 349 12.45 -19.74 -1.78
N GLU A 350 12.86 -19.69 -0.52
CA GLU A 350 13.78 -18.65 -0.05
C GLU A 350 15.10 -18.67 -0.85
N GLU A 351 15.63 -19.84 -1.19
CA GLU A 351 16.84 -20.00 -1.99
C GLU A 351 16.66 -19.43 -3.41
N GLU A 352 15.58 -19.80 -4.08
CA GLU A 352 15.23 -19.25 -5.41
C GLU A 352 14.99 -17.73 -5.37
N ALA A 353 14.38 -17.22 -4.31
CA ALA A 353 14.16 -15.79 -4.14
C ALA A 353 15.48 -15.01 -3.99
N VAL A 354 16.47 -15.56 -3.28
CA VAL A 354 17.82 -14.98 -3.19
C VAL A 354 18.48 -14.94 -4.57
N GLU A 355 18.39 -16.02 -5.37
CA GLU A 355 18.94 -16.04 -6.74
C GLU A 355 18.27 -14.97 -7.62
N ILE A 356 16.94 -14.78 -7.49
CA ILE A 356 16.19 -13.73 -8.21
C ILE A 356 16.73 -12.34 -7.82
N LEU A 357 16.91 -12.07 -6.53
CA LEU A 357 17.41 -10.79 -6.06
C LEU A 357 18.85 -10.54 -6.51
N ILE A 358 19.72 -11.56 -6.52
CA ILE A 358 21.10 -11.47 -7.05
C ILE A 358 21.06 -11.07 -8.54
N GLY A 359 20.15 -11.65 -9.31
CA GLY A 359 19.97 -11.27 -10.71
C GLY A 359 19.48 -9.84 -10.95
N LEU A 360 18.67 -9.32 -10.04
CA LEU A 360 18.14 -7.96 -10.10
C LEU A 360 19.08 -6.90 -9.48
N LYS A 361 20.06 -7.32 -8.68
CA LYS A 361 21.00 -6.47 -7.95
C LYS A 361 21.56 -5.33 -8.80
N GLY A 362 22.11 -5.66 -9.97
CA GLY A 362 22.73 -4.66 -10.85
C GLY A 362 21.76 -3.59 -11.37
N ALA A 363 20.48 -3.92 -11.58
CA ALA A 363 19.47 -2.97 -12.01
C ALA A 363 19.17 -1.96 -10.90
N TYR A 364 19.00 -2.44 -9.65
CA TYR A 364 18.73 -1.58 -8.49
C TYR A 364 19.95 -0.74 -8.09
N GLU A 365 21.18 -1.30 -8.12
CA GLU A 365 22.42 -0.56 -7.89
C GLU A 365 22.58 0.60 -8.87
N ASN A 366 22.32 0.36 -10.17
CA ASN A 366 22.37 1.41 -11.19
C ASN A 366 21.28 2.47 -11.03
N HIS A 367 20.06 2.08 -10.62
CA HIS A 367 18.95 3.02 -10.44
C HIS A 367 19.16 3.94 -9.24
N HIS A 368 19.57 3.38 -8.11
CA HIS A 368 19.73 4.13 -6.86
C HIS A 368 21.13 4.70 -6.66
N HIS A 369 22.12 4.29 -7.46
CA HIS A 369 23.53 4.65 -7.31
C HIS A 369 24.10 4.24 -5.92
N VAL A 370 23.80 3.02 -5.49
CA VAL A 370 24.24 2.42 -4.23
C VAL A 370 24.88 1.06 -4.54
N THR A 371 25.65 0.53 -3.61
CA THR A 371 26.16 -0.84 -3.68
C THR A 371 25.39 -1.72 -2.70
N ILE A 372 24.83 -2.84 -3.17
CA ILE A 372 24.05 -3.77 -2.33
C ILE A 372 24.95 -4.96 -2.00
N THR A 373 25.05 -5.33 -0.73
CA THR A 373 25.80 -6.52 -0.33
C THR A 373 24.98 -7.79 -0.52
N ASP A 374 25.64 -8.94 -0.68
CA ASP A 374 24.93 -10.21 -0.84
C ASP A 374 24.20 -10.60 0.46
N GLU A 375 24.79 -10.26 1.61
CA GLU A 375 24.15 -10.43 2.92
C GLU A 375 22.86 -9.62 3.05
N ALA A 376 22.78 -8.43 2.42
CA ALA A 376 21.55 -7.64 2.40
C ALA A 376 20.43 -8.32 1.61
N LEU A 377 20.77 -9.00 0.51
CA LEU A 377 19.81 -9.76 -0.31
C LEU A 377 19.29 -10.98 0.44
N GLU A 378 20.17 -11.74 1.07
CA GLU A 378 19.79 -12.86 1.93
C GLU A 378 18.92 -12.39 3.10
N ALA A 379 19.31 -11.31 3.78
CA ALA A 379 18.52 -10.73 4.86
C ALA A 379 17.14 -10.26 4.40
N ALA A 380 17.04 -9.64 3.21
CA ALA A 380 15.74 -9.21 2.67
C ALA A 380 14.78 -10.38 2.46
N VAL A 381 15.27 -11.51 1.95
CA VAL A 381 14.46 -12.73 1.77
C VAL A 381 14.07 -13.31 3.13
N HIS A 382 15.05 -13.59 4.02
CA HIS A 382 14.80 -14.21 5.31
C HIS A 382 13.89 -13.36 6.22
N LEU A 383 14.20 -12.06 6.31
CA LEU A 383 13.39 -11.17 7.15
C LEU A 383 11.98 -10.97 6.60
N SER A 384 11.83 -10.86 5.26
CA SER A 384 10.50 -10.76 4.66
C SER A 384 9.70 -12.05 4.81
N ALA A 385 10.31 -13.21 4.63
CA ALA A 385 9.65 -14.52 4.82
C ALA A 385 9.17 -14.70 6.26
N ARG A 386 9.98 -14.25 7.23
CA ARG A 386 9.70 -14.39 8.67
C ARG A 386 8.70 -13.37 9.21
N TYR A 387 8.78 -12.12 8.74
CA TYR A 387 8.12 -10.98 9.38
C TYR A 387 6.98 -10.37 8.55
N ILE A 388 6.92 -10.62 7.23
CA ILE A 388 5.90 -10.07 6.33
C ILE A 388 5.06 -11.20 5.76
N ASN A 389 3.88 -11.44 6.38
CA ASN A 389 3.03 -12.60 6.06
C ASN A 389 1.86 -12.24 5.13
N ASP A 390 1.63 -10.98 4.83
CA ASP A 390 0.54 -10.48 3.99
C ASP A 390 0.91 -10.34 2.51
N ARG A 391 2.17 -10.60 2.17
CA ARG A 391 2.73 -10.55 0.82
C ARG A 391 3.56 -11.79 0.51
N PHE A 392 3.82 -12.04 -0.76
CA PHE A 392 4.52 -13.22 -1.25
C PHE A 392 5.91 -12.88 -1.81
N LEU A 393 6.82 -13.86 -1.75
CA LEU A 393 8.10 -13.78 -2.44
C LEU A 393 7.90 -13.89 -3.97
N PRO A 394 8.76 -13.27 -4.80
CA PRO A 394 9.90 -12.44 -4.42
C PRO A 394 9.55 -10.97 -4.17
N ASP A 395 8.33 -10.53 -4.47
CA ASP A 395 7.90 -9.13 -4.47
C ASP A 395 8.18 -8.40 -3.15
N LYS A 396 7.80 -9.01 -2.00
CA LYS A 396 8.05 -8.44 -0.67
C LYS A 396 9.54 -8.23 -0.36
N ALA A 397 10.44 -9.09 -0.88
CA ALA A 397 11.87 -8.94 -0.67
C ALA A 397 12.48 -7.89 -1.62
N ILE A 398 11.95 -7.80 -2.84
CA ILE A 398 12.30 -6.76 -3.82
C ILE A 398 11.92 -5.39 -3.27
N ASP A 399 10.69 -5.22 -2.78
CA ASP A 399 10.22 -3.98 -2.17
C ASP A 399 11.10 -3.54 -1.00
N LEU A 400 11.56 -4.49 -0.15
CA LEU A 400 12.47 -4.17 0.96
C LEU A 400 13.82 -3.62 0.47
N ILE A 401 14.39 -4.22 -0.56
CA ILE A 401 15.66 -3.75 -1.14
C ILE A 401 15.49 -2.39 -1.80
N ASP A 402 14.41 -2.19 -2.54
CA ASP A 402 14.11 -0.91 -3.20
C ASP A 402 13.97 0.22 -2.17
N GLU A 403 13.20 0.00 -1.09
CA GLU A 403 13.04 0.97 -0.02
C GLU A 403 14.32 1.19 0.79
N ALA A 404 15.12 0.13 1.05
CA ALA A 404 16.42 0.26 1.72
C ALA A 404 17.38 1.11 0.89
N CYS A 405 17.48 0.86 -0.41
CA CYS A 405 18.27 1.67 -1.33
C CYS A 405 17.82 3.13 -1.36
N SER A 406 16.51 3.35 -1.43
CA SER A 406 15.91 4.69 -1.39
C SER A 406 16.21 5.41 -0.08
N LYS A 407 16.12 4.74 1.06
CA LYS A 407 16.42 5.29 2.39
C LYS A 407 17.89 5.68 2.52
N VAL A 408 18.81 4.79 2.11
CA VAL A 408 20.27 5.07 2.13
C VAL A 408 20.58 6.27 1.23
N ARG A 409 20.00 6.33 0.04
CA ARG A 409 20.16 7.49 -0.86
C ARG A 409 19.60 8.78 -0.24
N LEU A 410 18.41 8.75 0.37
CA LEU A 410 17.81 9.91 1.04
C LEU A 410 18.62 10.37 2.25
N SER A 411 19.18 9.45 3.03
CA SER A 411 20.06 9.79 4.17
C SER A 411 21.29 10.57 3.72
N SER A 412 21.80 10.27 2.51
CA SER A 412 22.90 11.02 1.93
C SER A 412 22.52 12.46 1.52
N TYR A 413 21.24 12.80 1.32
CA TYR A 413 20.74 14.14 1.02
C TYR A 413 20.43 14.96 2.29
N THR A 414 20.43 14.35 3.46
CA THR A 414 20.12 15.05 4.70
C THR A 414 21.33 15.90 5.13
N SER A 415 21.12 17.19 5.36
CA SER A 415 22.14 18.11 5.85
C SER A 415 22.74 17.58 7.15
N SER A 416 24.05 17.82 7.35
CA SER A 416 24.72 17.49 8.61
C SER A 416 23.94 18.03 9.82
N PRO A 417 23.86 17.32 10.96
CA PRO A 417 23.24 17.81 12.19
C PRO A 417 23.74 19.21 12.59
N LYS A 418 25.02 19.50 12.35
CA LYS A 418 25.62 20.82 12.59
C LYS A 418 25.04 21.90 11.69
N VAL A 419 24.76 21.59 10.43
CA VAL A 419 24.13 22.55 9.49
C VAL A 419 22.71 22.86 9.93
N LYS A 420 21.94 21.87 10.37
CA LYS A 420 20.58 22.08 10.93
C LYS A 420 20.57 22.94 12.19
N GLU A 421 21.56 22.79 13.06
CA GLU A 421 21.70 23.65 14.24
C GLU A 421 22.03 25.10 13.86
N LEU A 422 22.88 25.30 12.84
CA LEU A 422 23.19 26.62 12.32
C LEU A 422 21.97 27.25 11.62
N GLU A 423 21.22 26.50 10.82
CA GLU A 423 19.96 26.95 10.21
C GLU A 423 18.97 27.45 11.27
N LYS A 424 18.83 26.70 12.38
CA LYS A 424 17.96 27.10 13.49
C LYS A 424 18.43 28.38 14.16
N LYS A 425 19.75 28.52 14.41
CA LYS A 425 20.32 29.75 14.96
C LYS A 425 20.16 30.95 14.01
N VAL A 426 20.30 30.74 12.71
CA VAL A 426 20.09 31.79 11.71
C VAL A 426 18.62 32.23 11.70
N ALA A 427 17.67 31.31 11.83
CA ALA A 427 16.25 31.63 11.94
C ALA A 427 15.91 32.42 13.24
N GLU A 428 16.48 32.01 14.37
CA GLU A 428 16.32 32.75 15.65
C GLU A 428 16.88 34.17 15.55
N LEU A 429 18.06 34.33 14.94
CA LEU A 429 18.66 35.64 14.71
C LEU A 429 17.86 36.48 13.69
N GLU A 430 17.14 35.91 12.76
CA GLU A 430 16.25 36.64 11.84
C GLU A 430 15.07 37.24 12.61
N GLU A 431 14.45 36.48 13.53
CA GLU A 431 13.39 36.97 14.41
C GLU A 431 13.88 38.09 15.32
N GLU A 432 15.08 37.93 15.94
CA GLU A 432 15.70 38.98 16.76
C GLU A 432 16.00 40.26 15.95
N LYS A 433 16.45 40.11 14.69
CA LYS A 433 16.72 41.22 13.79
C LYS A 433 15.43 41.99 13.46
N GLU A 434 14.33 41.24 13.15
CA GLU A 434 13.05 41.87 12.89
C GLU A 434 12.52 42.63 14.11
N GLN A 435 12.75 42.10 15.31
CA GLN A 435 12.35 42.75 16.54
C GLN A 435 13.20 44.01 16.82
N ALA A 436 14.53 43.92 16.62
CA ALA A 436 15.44 45.08 16.74
C ALA A 436 15.11 46.21 15.71
N ILE A 437 14.62 45.87 14.53
CA ILE A 437 14.15 46.84 13.54
C ILE A 437 12.85 47.52 13.99
N LYS A 438 11.91 46.75 14.58
CA LYS A 438 10.67 47.31 15.14
C LYS A 438 10.92 48.27 16.31
N ASP A 439 11.96 47.98 17.10
CA ASP A 439 12.39 48.77 18.25
C ASP A 439 13.33 49.93 17.86
N GLU A 440 13.52 50.20 16.56
CA GLU A 440 14.43 51.24 16.00
C GLU A 440 15.92 51.12 16.42
N ALA A 441 16.33 49.93 16.93
CA ALA A 441 17.69 49.64 17.38
C ALA A 441 18.61 49.22 16.20
N TYR A 442 18.87 50.13 15.26
CA TYR A 442 19.61 49.85 14.01
C TYR A 442 21.05 49.36 14.19
N GLU A 443 21.75 49.78 15.26
CA GLU A 443 23.11 49.30 15.58
C GLU A 443 23.06 47.79 15.88
N ARG A 444 22.14 47.38 16.74
CA ARG A 444 21.93 45.97 17.09
C ARG A 444 21.51 45.11 15.90
N ALA A 445 20.59 45.60 15.02
CA ALA A 445 20.22 44.95 13.80
C ALA A 445 21.41 44.77 12.82
N SER A 446 22.34 45.73 12.79
CA SER A 446 23.57 45.66 12.00
C SER A 446 24.57 44.62 12.51
N GLU A 447 24.68 44.47 13.83
CA GLU A 447 25.51 43.44 14.47
C GLU A 447 24.96 42.04 14.19
N ILE A 448 23.65 41.87 14.37
CA ILE A 448 22.96 40.59 14.06
C ILE A 448 23.16 40.20 12.59
N LYS A 449 23.09 41.15 11.68
CA LYS A 449 23.33 40.91 10.24
C LYS A 449 24.76 40.46 9.97
N LYS A 450 25.76 40.97 10.68
CA LYS A 450 27.17 40.50 10.57
C LYS A 450 27.30 39.07 11.04
N THR A 451 26.71 38.75 12.20
CA THR A 451 26.72 37.39 12.77
C THR A 451 26.00 36.40 11.87
N GLN A 452 24.87 36.79 11.30
CA GLN A 452 24.15 35.94 10.31
C GLN A 452 25.00 35.67 9.06
N LYS A 453 25.74 36.66 8.59
CA LYS A 453 26.64 36.47 7.45
C LYS A 453 27.75 35.49 7.74
N GLU A 454 28.37 35.59 8.92
CA GLU A 454 29.44 34.68 9.39
C GLU A 454 28.91 33.25 9.49
N LEU A 455 27.74 33.06 10.10
CA LEU A 455 27.09 31.74 10.19
C LEU A 455 26.69 31.17 8.82
N ASN A 456 26.21 32.00 7.90
CA ASN A 456 25.91 31.56 6.54
C ASN A 456 27.19 31.18 5.75
N ASP A 457 28.28 31.92 5.93
CA ASP A 457 29.58 31.58 5.31
C ASP A 457 30.13 30.26 5.90
N GLU A 458 29.98 30.04 7.20
CA GLU A 458 30.33 28.78 7.87
C GLU A 458 29.46 27.61 7.38
N MET A 459 28.15 27.81 7.23
CA MET A 459 27.20 26.83 6.70
C MET A 459 27.53 26.44 5.25
N LEU A 460 27.91 27.42 4.41
CA LEU A 460 28.37 27.15 3.03
C LEU A 460 29.66 26.33 3.01
N ARG A 461 30.61 26.62 3.90
CA ARG A 461 31.84 25.81 4.03
C ARG A 461 31.54 24.39 4.46
N LEU A 462 30.77 24.23 5.51
CA LEU A 462 30.38 22.90 6.01
C LEU A 462 29.60 22.11 4.96
N ASN A 463 28.69 22.74 4.21
CA ASN A 463 28.00 22.09 3.10
C ASN A 463 28.96 21.66 1.98
N SER A 464 29.93 22.51 1.61
CA SER A 464 30.92 22.16 0.60
C SER A 464 31.89 21.05 1.02
N GLU A 465 32.26 20.99 2.31
CA GLU A 465 33.04 19.90 2.88
C GLU A 465 32.20 18.62 2.94
N TRP A 466 30.94 18.71 3.34
CA TRP A 466 30.00 17.61 3.36
C TRP A 466 29.75 17.02 1.97
N GLU A 467 29.59 17.86 0.96
CA GLU A 467 29.48 17.41 -0.44
C GLU A 467 30.74 16.69 -0.95
N LYS A 468 31.92 17.09 -0.54
CA LYS A 468 33.19 16.42 -0.89
C LYS A 468 33.31 15.06 -0.20
N VAL A 469 33.01 14.96 1.06
CA VAL A 469 32.99 13.69 1.83
C VAL A 469 31.98 12.74 1.20
N ARG A 470 30.78 13.23 0.93
CA ARG A 470 29.67 12.50 0.31
C ARG A 470 30.00 11.96 -1.09
N SER A 471 30.69 12.76 -1.91
CA SER A 471 31.09 12.30 -3.25
C SER A 471 32.17 11.20 -3.23
N SER A 472 32.84 10.98 -2.09
CA SER A 472 33.85 9.96 -1.89
C SER A 472 33.36 8.72 -1.12
N GLU A 473 32.22 8.78 -0.43
CA GLU A 473 31.65 7.62 0.28
C GLU A 473 30.80 6.77 -0.67
N GLN A 474 31.15 5.50 -0.79
CA GLN A 474 30.30 4.51 -1.42
C GLN A 474 29.10 4.24 -0.51
N LEU A 475 27.90 4.53 -1.02
CA LEU A 475 26.65 4.21 -0.33
C LEU A 475 26.43 2.71 -0.39
N ILE A 476 26.52 2.04 0.76
CA ILE A 476 26.38 0.59 0.87
C ILE A 476 25.07 0.28 1.59
N VAL A 477 24.32 -0.64 1.01
CA VAL A 477 23.11 -1.23 1.63
C VAL A 477 23.51 -2.60 2.17
N GLY A 478 23.50 -2.74 3.48
CA GLY A 478 23.79 -3.98 4.20
C GLY A 478 22.55 -4.57 4.87
N GLU A 479 22.77 -5.63 5.64
CA GLU A 479 21.71 -6.30 6.42
C GLU A 479 21.00 -5.34 7.40
N ASN A 480 21.76 -4.44 8.00
CA ASN A 480 21.23 -3.47 8.97
C ASN A 480 20.19 -2.51 8.36
N GLU A 481 20.44 -2.04 7.15
CA GLU A 481 19.55 -1.11 6.44
C GLU A 481 18.23 -1.81 6.07
N VAL A 482 18.32 -3.06 5.64
CA VAL A 482 17.16 -3.91 5.37
C VAL A 482 16.37 -4.18 6.67
N ALA A 483 17.05 -4.53 7.75
CA ALA A 483 16.41 -4.76 9.05
C ALA A 483 15.67 -3.52 9.57
N ASP A 484 16.21 -2.32 9.30
CA ASP A 484 15.55 -1.05 9.63
C ASP A 484 14.23 -0.84 8.86
N ILE A 485 14.17 -1.25 7.59
CA ILE A 485 12.93 -1.17 6.80
C ILE A 485 11.91 -2.15 7.35
N VAL A 486 12.31 -3.40 7.58
CA VAL A 486 11.42 -4.40 8.19
C VAL A 486 10.88 -3.89 9.54
N ALA A 487 11.74 -3.27 10.37
CA ALA A 487 11.32 -2.67 11.63
C ALA A 487 10.32 -1.52 11.43
N SER A 488 10.47 -0.71 10.38
CA SER A 488 9.53 0.38 10.08
C SER A 488 8.15 -0.14 9.67
N TRP A 489 8.10 -1.20 8.86
CA TRP A 489 6.86 -1.79 8.35
C TRP A 489 6.11 -2.58 9.42
N THR A 490 6.85 -3.44 10.13
CA THR A 490 6.27 -4.35 11.14
C THR A 490 6.19 -3.73 12.52
N LYS A 491 6.88 -2.59 12.75
CA LYS A 491 7.08 -1.95 14.06
C LYS A 491 7.82 -2.83 15.07
N ILE A 492 8.56 -3.82 14.59
CA ILE A 492 9.39 -4.72 15.39
C ILE A 492 10.82 -4.23 15.30
N PRO A 493 11.51 -3.97 16.39
CA PRO A 493 12.91 -3.53 16.39
C PRO A 493 13.84 -4.68 16.02
N VAL A 494 13.90 -5.06 14.73
CA VAL A 494 14.69 -6.19 14.23
C VAL A 494 16.19 -6.00 14.53
N ARG A 495 16.70 -4.77 14.45
CA ARG A 495 18.12 -4.43 14.72
C ARG A 495 18.56 -4.60 16.18
N LYS A 496 17.61 -4.45 17.13
CA LYS A 496 17.91 -4.53 18.56
C LYS A 496 17.84 -5.96 19.11
N LEU A 497 17.50 -6.94 18.25
CA LEU A 497 17.12 -8.27 18.69
C LEU A 497 18.31 -9.17 19.09
N GLU A 498 19.55 -8.88 18.69
CA GLU A 498 20.63 -9.84 18.93
C GLU A 498 21.37 -9.65 20.29
N GLU A 499 21.71 -8.44 20.69
CA GLU A 499 22.40 -8.24 21.97
C GLU A 499 21.47 -7.76 23.10
N GLU A 500 20.62 -6.76 22.86
CA GLU A 500 19.68 -6.24 23.85
C GLU A 500 18.51 -7.18 24.15
N GLU A 501 18.07 -7.99 23.17
CA GLU A 501 17.00 -8.97 23.40
C GLU A 501 17.50 -10.12 24.26
N SER A 502 18.71 -10.60 24.03
CA SER A 502 19.33 -11.61 24.88
C SER A 502 19.43 -11.13 26.35
N GLU A 503 19.78 -9.86 26.56
CA GLU A 503 19.80 -9.28 27.90
C GLU A 503 18.39 -9.07 28.47
N ARG A 504 17.44 -8.59 27.67
CA ARG A 504 16.03 -8.46 28.06
C ARG A 504 15.41 -9.81 28.43
N LEU A 505 15.64 -10.83 27.61
CA LEU A 505 15.18 -12.19 27.91
C LEU A 505 15.84 -12.76 29.18
N ARG A 506 17.11 -12.43 29.45
CA ARG A 506 17.75 -12.80 30.72
C ARG A 506 17.11 -12.10 31.91
N LYS A 507 16.77 -10.82 31.75
CA LYS A 507 16.15 -9.97 32.80
C LYS A 507 14.63 -10.04 32.80
N LEU A 508 14.00 -10.86 31.93
CA LEU A 508 12.55 -10.91 31.77
C LEU A 508 11.81 -11.15 33.09
N GLU A 509 12.30 -12.02 33.92
CA GLU A 509 11.71 -12.27 35.26
C GLU A 509 11.71 -10.99 36.13
N LEU A 510 12.81 -10.25 36.16
CA LEU A 510 12.91 -8.99 36.90
C LEU A 510 11.92 -7.93 36.36
N ILE A 511 11.88 -7.78 35.03
CA ILE A 511 10.96 -6.82 34.37
C ILE A 511 9.49 -7.18 34.68
N LEU A 512 9.13 -8.45 34.66
CA LEU A 512 7.77 -8.87 34.96
C LEU A 512 7.44 -8.66 36.46
N HIS A 513 8.41 -8.86 37.38
CA HIS A 513 8.24 -8.62 38.81
C HIS A 513 8.10 -7.14 39.19
N GLU A 514 8.57 -6.21 38.35
CA GLU A 514 8.32 -4.78 38.55
C GLU A 514 6.84 -4.42 38.56
N ARG A 515 6.00 -5.20 37.85
CA ARG A 515 4.55 -4.96 37.73
C ARG A 515 3.69 -6.03 38.42
N VAL A 516 4.19 -7.25 38.52
CA VAL A 516 3.42 -8.41 39.03
C VAL A 516 4.04 -8.88 40.35
N ILE A 517 3.31 -8.67 41.42
CA ILE A 517 3.76 -8.97 42.80
C ILE A 517 3.14 -10.30 43.25
N GLY A 518 3.95 -11.11 43.98
CA GLY A 518 3.50 -12.30 44.71
C GLY A 518 3.14 -13.50 43.82
N GLN A 519 3.66 -13.57 42.56
CA GLN A 519 3.39 -14.64 41.61
C GLN A 519 4.69 -15.21 41.02
N GLU A 520 5.68 -15.55 41.88
CA GLU A 520 7.03 -15.95 41.47
C GLU A 520 7.04 -17.17 40.54
N GLU A 521 6.22 -18.21 40.88
CA GLU A 521 6.14 -19.40 40.05
C GLU A 521 5.56 -19.10 38.65
N ALA A 522 4.54 -18.23 38.60
CA ALA A 522 3.89 -17.84 37.34
C ALA A 522 4.87 -17.07 36.46
N VAL A 523 5.56 -16.07 37.01
CA VAL A 523 6.54 -15.26 36.29
C VAL A 523 7.70 -16.12 35.79
N SER A 524 8.26 -16.98 36.64
CA SER A 524 9.36 -17.88 36.26
C SER A 524 8.97 -18.89 35.18
N ALA A 525 7.77 -19.50 35.27
CA ALA A 525 7.28 -20.44 34.27
C ALA A 525 7.08 -19.76 32.92
N VAL A 526 6.45 -18.58 32.88
CA VAL A 526 6.27 -17.78 31.65
C VAL A 526 7.61 -17.40 31.04
N ALA A 527 8.54 -16.87 31.86
CA ALA A 527 9.85 -16.44 31.38
C ALA A 527 10.67 -17.61 30.79
N LYS A 528 10.64 -18.77 31.44
CA LYS A 528 11.31 -19.99 30.93
C LYS A 528 10.73 -20.47 29.60
N ALA A 529 9.41 -20.50 29.48
CA ALA A 529 8.74 -20.93 28.25
C ALA A 529 9.02 -19.96 27.09
N ILE A 530 8.97 -18.65 27.35
CA ILE A 530 9.30 -17.61 26.35
C ILE A 530 10.76 -17.70 25.91
N ARG A 531 11.71 -17.84 26.83
CA ARG A 531 13.13 -18.05 26.49
C ARG A 531 13.33 -19.28 25.60
N ARG A 532 12.68 -20.41 25.93
CA ARG A 532 12.73 -21.65 25.12
C ARG A 532 12.18 -21.43 23.71
N GLY A 533 11.06 -20.72 23.56
CA GLY A 533 10.46 -20.39 22.27
C GLY A 533 11.33 -19.48 21.40
N ARG A 534 11.96 -18.46 22.00
CA ARG A 534 12.78 -17.50 21.29
C ARG A 534 14.16 -18.00 20.87
N VAL A 535 14.78 -18.87 21.67
CA VAL A 535 16.07 -19.49 21.32
C VAL A 535 15.95 -20.55 20.19
N GLY A 536 14.72 -20.82 19.72
CA GLY A 536 14.50 -21.75 18.60
C GLY A 536 14.48 -23.23 19.02
N LEU A 537 14.37 -23.54 20.31
CA LEU A 537 14.28 -24.91 20.82
C LEU A 537 12.86 -25.49 20.73
N LYS A 538 11.91 -24.72 20.23
CA LYS A 538 10.51 -25.12 20.04
C LYS A 538 10.24 -25.40 18.56
N ASP A 539 9.19 -26.20 18.29
CA ASP A 539 8.71 -26.43 16.91
C ASP A 539 8.38 -25.08 16.24
N PRO A 540 9.01 -24.74 15.09
CA PRO A 540 8.79 -23.48 14.39
C PRO A 540 7.36 -23.30 13.86
N LYS A 541 6.57 -24.36 13.81
CA LYS A 541 5.16 -24.30 13.41
C LYS A 541 4.24 -23.78 14.52
N ARG A 542 4.64 -23.83 15.80
CA ARG A 542 3.81 -23.48 16.95
C ARG A 542 3.98 -22.01 17.36
N PRO A 543 2.98 -21.41 18.06
CA PRO A 543 3.12 -20.10 18.69
C PRO A 543 4.33 -20.00 19.62
N ILE A 544 4.86 -18.79 19.87
CA ILE A 544 6.03 -18.55 20.76
C ILE A 544 5.80 -19.20 22.13
N GLY A 545 4.59 -19.03 22.72
CA GLY A 545 4.19 -19.62 23.97
C GLY A 545 2.68 -19.75 24.07
N SER A 546 2.21 -20.78 24.76
CA SER A 546 0.80 -21.01 25.05
C SER A 546 0.60 -21.33 26.52
N PHE A 547 -0.22 -20.52 27.19
CA PHE A 547 -0.37 -20.55 28.66
C PHE A 547 -1.85 -20.64 29.05
N LEU A 548 -2.14 -21.43 30.09
CA LEU A 548 -3.43 -21.44 30.76
C LEU A 548 -3.25 -20.90 32.18
N PHE A 549 -3.80 -19.73 32.48
CA PHE A 549 -3.75 -19.08 33.78
C PHE A 549 -5.00 -19.39 34.58
N LEU A 550 -4.84 -20.09 35.69
CA LEU A 550 -5.91 -20.53 36.57
C LEU A 550 -5.88 -19.76 37.88
N GLY A 551 -7.00 -19.41 38.43
CA GLY A 551 -7.06 -18.77 39.78
C GLY A 551 -8.25 -17.82 39.93
N PRO A 552 -8.47 -17.28 41.13
CA PRO A 552 -9.54 -16.34 41.42
C PRO A 552 -9.37 -15.01 40.66
N THR A 553 -10.39 -14.17 40.68
CA THR A 553 -10.32 -12.83 40.07
C THR A 553 -9.42 -11.91 40.92
N GLY A 554 -8.73 -10.97 40.27
CA GLY A 554 -7.93 -9.94 40.97
C GLY A 554 -6.56 -10.38 41.45
N VAL A 555 -6.03 -11.56 41.05
CA VAL A 555 -4.70 -12.07 41.45
C VAL A 555 -3.56 -11.69 40.49
N GLY A 556 -3.84 -10.97 39.41
CA GLY A 556 -2.81 -10.47 38.49
C GLY A 556 -2.72 -11.19 37.14
N LYS A 557 -3.64 -12.12 36.77
CA LYS A 557 -3.61 -12.85 35.48
C LYS A 557 -3.53 -11.91 34.26
N THR A 558 -4.42 -10.94 34.18
CA THR A 558 -4.45 -9.96 33.08
C THR A 558 -3.26 -8.99 33.14
N GLU A 559 -2.79 -8.64 34.33
CA GLU A 559 -1.63 -7.75 34.52
C GLU A 559 -0.33 -8.41 34.05
N LEU A 560 -0.13 -9.70 34.35
CA LEU A 560 1.00 -10.47 33.81
C LEU A 560 0.97 -10.52 32.26
N SER A 561 -0.22 -10.64 31.67
CA SER A 561 -0.39 -10.63 30.22
C SER A 561 0.00 -9.27 29.60
N LYS A 562 -0.36 -8.16 30.25
CA LYS A 562 0.02 -6.79 29.85
C LYS A 562 1.52 -6.55 30.04
N ALA A 563 2.06 -6.92 31.19
CA ALA A 563 3.51 -6.80 31.47
C ALA A 563 4.33 -7.62 30.44
N LEU A 564 3.84 -8.83 30.06
CA LEU A 564 4.50 -9.62 29.04
C LEU A 564 4.42 -8.96 27.65
N ALA A 565 3.29 -8.37 27.29
CA ALA A 565 3.15 -7.65 26.01
C ALA A 565 4.13 -6.48 25.93
N GLU A 566 4.26 -5.70 26.98
CA GLU A 566 5.20 -4.60 27.07
C GLU A 566 6.66 -5.07 27.04
N ALA A 567 7.01 -6.10 27.81
CA ALA A 567 8.36 -6.65 27.86
C ALA A 567 8.80 -7.26 26.52
N MET A 568 7.90 -7.94 25.80
CA MET A 568 8.22 -8.66 24.58
C MET A 568 8.10 -7.78 23.33
N PHE A 569 7.09 -6.91 23.27
CA PHE A 569 6.71 -6.16 22.07
C PHE A 569 6.82 -4.65 22.24
N GLY A 570 7.29 -4.18 23.42
CA GLY A 570 7.60 -2.78 23.68
C GLY A 570 6.38 -1.89 23.93
N LYS A 571 5.16 -2.42 23.87
CA LYS A 571 3.90 -1.68 24.10
C LYS A 571 2.86 -2.55 24.78
N GLU A 572 2.14 -2.00 25.73
CA GLU A 572 1.01 -2.66 26.39
C GLU A 572 -0.13 -2.94 25.39
N ASP A 573 -0.34 -2.04 24.40
CA ASP A 573 -1.35 -2.17 23.34
C ASP A 573 -1.06 -3.31 22.36
N ALA A 574 0.10 -3.95 22.42
CA ALA A 574 0.39 -5.18 21.66
C ALA A 574 -0.37 -6.39 22.21
N MET A 575 -1.25 -6.20 23.23
CA MET A 575 -2.14 -7.22 23.72
C MET A 575 -3.51 -7.14 23.06
N ILE A 576 -3.92 -8.22 22.41
CA ILE A 576 -5.27 -8.39 21.85
C ILE A 576 -6.10 -9.19 22.85
N ARG A 577 -7.05 -8.54 23.51
CA ARG A 577 -7.97 -9.21 24.44
C ARG A 577 -9.24 -9.63 23.72
N VAL A 578 -9.65 -10.88 23.95
CA VAL A 578 -10.91 -11.49 23.48
C VAL A 578 -11.63 -12.05 24.68
N ASP A 579 -12.79 -11.49 25.03
CA ASP A 579 -13.63 -11.95 26.13
C ASP A 579 -14.52 -13.09 25.65
N MET A 580 -14.32 -14.28 26.19
CA MET A 580 -15.07 -15.47 25.78
C MET A 580 -16.53 -15.46 26.22
N SER A 581 -16.94 -14.57 27.11
CA SER A 581 -18.34 -14.35 27.46
C SER A 581 -19.18 -13.87 26.27
N GLU A 582 -18.57 -13.20 25.30
CA GLU A 582 -19.22 -12.75 24.05
C GLU A 582 -19.38 -13.89 23.03
N TYR A 583 -18.72 -15.02 23.25
CA TYR A 583 -18.60 -16.14 22.30
C TYR A 583 -19.19 -17.44 22.84
N MET A 584 -20.26 -17.36 23.62
CA MET A 584 -20.95 -18.51 24.22
C MET A 584 -21.85 -19.25 23.21
N GLU A 585 -22.31 -18.54 22.17
CA GLU A 585 -23.25 -19.09 21.18
C GLU A 585 -22.56 -19.53 19.89
N LYS A 586 -23.12 -20.52 19.18
CA LYS A 586 -22.55 -21.08 17.95
C LYS A 586 -22.33 -20.03 16.84
N HIS A 587 -23.23 -19.05 16.70
CA HIS A 587 -23.06 -18.01 15.68
C HIS A 587 -21.94 -17.02 16.02
N SER A 588 -21.56 -16.93 17.28
CA SER A 588 -20.46 -16.05 17.69
C SER A 588 -19.10 -16.55 17.20
N VAL A 589 -18.96 -17.86 16.91
CA VAL A 589 -17.75 -18.43 16.33
C VAL A 589 -17.47 -17.85 14.94
N SER A 590 -18.52 -17.61 14.14
CA SER A 590 -18.38 -16.96 12.83
C SER A 590 -17.86 -15.51 12.93
N LYS A 591 -18.09 -14.82 14.05
CA LYS A 591 -17.52 -13.48 14.27
C LYS A 591 -16.00 -13.51 14.48
N LEU A 592 -15.47 -14.62 15.00
CA LEU A 592 -14.01 -14.76 15.21
C LEU A 592 -13.24 -14.97 13.91
N ILE A 593 -13.72 -15.87 13.03
CA ILE A 593 -12.99 -16.34 11.85
C ILE A 593 -13.61 -15.80 10.56
N GLY A 594 -14.84 -15.30 10.60
CA GLY A 594 -15.65 -14.87 9.46
C GLY A 594 -16.81 -15.83 9.16
N SER A 595 -17.84 -15.31 8.49
CA SER A 595 -19.02 -16.06 8.10
C SER A 595 -18.75 -16.91 6.85
N PRO A 596 -19.27 -18.14 6.76
CA PRO A 596 -19.15 -18.94 5.54
C PRO A 596 -19.78 -18.26 4.32
N PRO A 597 -19.37 -18.62 3.09
CA PRO A 597 -19.96 -18.07 1.87
C PRO A 597 -21.48 -18.21 1.85
N GLY A 598 -22.19 -17.13 1.54
CA GLY A 598 -23.64 -17.09 1.45
C GLY A 598 -24.38 -16.65 2.73
N TYR A 599 -23.69 -16.38 3.82
CA TYR A 599 -24.25 -15.82 5.05
C TYR A 599 -23.98 -14.32 5.13
N VAL A 600 -24.87 -13.59 5.86
CA VAL A 600 -24.70 -12.14 6.11
C VAL A 600 -23.40 -11.91 6.89
N GLY A 601 -22.56 -10.96 6.46
CA GLY A 601 -21.27 -10.64 7.06
C GLY A 601 -20.07 -11.41 6.49
N TYR A 602 -20.23 -12.10 5.36
CA TYR A 602 -19.09 -12.77 4.67
C TYR A 602 -17.98 -11.79 4.27
N ASP A 603 -18.33 -10.60 3.81
CA ASP A 603 -17.37 -9.57 3.35
C ASP A 603 -16.65 -8.83 4.51
N GLU A 604 -17.17 -8.93 5.75
CA GLU A 604 -16.60 -8.20 6.90
C GLU A 604 -15.35 -8.87 7.51
N GLY A 605 -15.05 -10.12 7.12
CA GLY A 605 -13.94 -10.88 7.70
C GLY A 605 -14.13 -11.23 9.17
N GLY A 606 -13.28 -12.09 9.76
CA GLY A 606 -13.32 -12.42 11.19
C GLY A 606 -12.62 -11.39 12.05
N GLN A 607 -13.19 -11.02 13.19
CA GLN A 607 -12.61 -10.01 14.08
C GLN A 607 -11.22 -10.40 14.61
N LEU A 608 -11.01 -11.68 14.96
CA LEU A 608 -9.73 -12.19 15.40
C LEU A 608 -8.75 -12.26 14.23
N SER A 609 -9.20 -12.82 13.10
CA SER A 609 -8.39 -12.96 11.88
C SER A 609 -7.82 -11.62 11.44
N GLU A 610 -8.65 -10.58 11.37
CA GLU A 610 -8.22 -9.23 10.96
C GLU A 610 -7.27 -8.57 11.97
N LYS A 611 -7.54 -8.73 13.29
CA LYS A 611 -6.67 -8.17 14.33
C LYS A 611 -5.28 -8.81 14.29
N ILE A 612 -5.19 -10.13 14.16
CA ILE A 612 -3.90 -10.85 14.08
C ILE A 612 -3.18 -10.57 12.77
N ARG A 613 -3.90 -10.51 11.63
CA ARG A 613 -3.30 -10.13 10.35
C ARG A 613 -2.63 -8.76 10.39
N ARG A 614 -3.27 -7.80 11.08
CA ARG A 614 -2.70 -6.45 11.25
C ARG A 614 -1.60 -6.37 12.31
N ASN A 615 -1.64 -7.25 13.31
CA ASN A 615 -0.69 -7.28 14.42
C ASN A 615 -0.23 -8.72 14.67
N PRO A 616 0.60 -9.30 13.80
CA PRO A 616 1.06 -10.68 13.92
C PRO A 616 1.99 -10.91 15.12
N TYR A 617 2.53 -9.83 15.69
CA TYR A 617 3.37 -9.83 16.90
C TYR A 617 2.58 -9.26 18.08
N SER A 618 1.89 -10.13 18.79
CA SER A 618 1.02 -9.71 19.88
C SER A 618 0.87 -10.79 20.94
N VAL A 619 0.45 -10.37 22.13
CA VAL A 619 -0.08 -11.27 23.14
C VAL A 619 -1.58 -11.40 22.92
N LEU A 620 -2.04 -12.61 22.66
CA LEU A 620 -3.45 -12.90 22.49
C LEU A 620 -4.00 -13.44 23.80
N LEU A 621 -4.86 -12.67 24.45
CA LEU A 621 -5.50 -13.02 25.72
C LEU A 621 -6.94 -13.44 25.49
N PHE A 622 -7.23 -14.73 25.68
CA PHE A 622 -8.58 -15.28 25.78
C PHE A 622 -9.04 -15.26 27.24
N ASP A 623 -9.90 -14.32 27.59
CA ASP A 623 -10.37 -14.16 28.96
C ASP A 623 -11.62 -15.04 29.19
N GLU A 624 -11.71 -15.71 30.37
CA GLU A 624 -12.78 -16.59 30.77
C GLU A 624 -13.04 -17.74 29.77
N ILE A 625 -11.99 -18.44 29.36
CA ILE A 625 -12.03 -19.51 28.34
C ILE A 625 -13.05 -20.60 28.61
N GLU A 626 -13.38 -20.88 29.87
CA GLU A 626 -14.41 -21.84 30.26
C GLU A 626 -15.82 -21.50 29.76
N LYS A 627 -16.07 -20.25 29.40
CA LYS A 627 -17.35 -19.79 28.86
C LYS A 627 -17.48 -19.95 27.33
N ALA A 628 -16.39 -20.25 26.67
CA ALA A 628 -16.33 -20.36 25.22
C ALA A 628 -17.17 -21.53 24.69
N HIS A 629 -17.80 -21.33 23.52
CA HIS A 629 -18.48 -22.43 22.83
C HIS A 629 -17.49 -23.55 22.45
N PRO A 630 -17.87 -24.82 22.49
CA PRO A 630 -16.99 -25.98 22.18
C PRO A 630 -16.27 -25.89 20.82
N ASP A 631 -16.87 -25.25 19.81
CA ASP A 631 -16.26 -25.12 18.49
C ASP A 631 -15.02 -24.21 18.52
N ILE A 632 -14.92 -23.30 19.47
CA ILE A 632 -13.73 -22.41 19.63
C ILE A 632 -12.51 -23.23 20.04
N PHE A 633 -12.69 -24.25 20.87
CA PHE A 633 -11.58 -25.14 21.24
C PHE A 633 -11.01 -25.87 20.02
N ASN A 634 -11.84 -26.24 19.03
CA ASN A 634 -11.36 -26.86 17.80
C ASN A 634 -10.47 -25.91 16.98
N ILE A 635 -10.82 -24.60 16.96
CA ILE A 635 -10.01 -23.56 16.32
C ILE A 635 -8.69 -23.37 17.08
N LEU A 636 -8.77 -23.30 18.42
CA LEU A 636 -7.58 -23.16 19.24
C LEU A 636 -6.64 -24.37 19.12
N LEU A 637 -7.18 -25.57 18.97
CA LEU A 637 -6.37 -26.77 18.70
C LEU A 637 -5.57 -26.60 17.40
N GLN A 638 -6.18 -26.11 16.34
CA GLN A 638 -5.48 -25.85 15.08
C GLN A 638 -4.38 -24.77 15.26
N VAL A 639 -4.68 -23.70 15.98
CA VAL A 639 -3.70 -22.64 16.29
C VAL A 639 -2.51 -23.20 17.09
N LEU A 640 -2.79 -24.03 18.11
CA LEU A 640 -1.75 -24.57 19.00
C LEU A 640 -0.86 -25.62 18.32
N ASP A 641 -1.38 -26.35 17.31
CA ASP A 641 -0.62 -27.37 16.58
C ASP A 641 0.07 -26.85 15.33
N ASP A 642 -0.73 -26.22 14.47
CA ASP A 642 -0.29 -25.81 13.13
C ASP A 642 0.20 -24.35 13.10
N GLY A 643 -0.06 -23.57 14.15
CA GLY A 643 0.27 -22.15 14.26
C GLY A 643 -0.47 -21.27 13.28
N HIS A 644 -1.53 -21.75 12.64
CA HIS A 644 -2.33 -20.94 11.71
C HIS A 644 -3.79 -21.39 11.68
N ILE A 645 -4.66 -20.50 11.22
CA ILE A 645 -6.05 -20.81 10.86
C ILE A 645 -6.32 -20.36 9.43
N THR A 646 -7.34 -20.98 8.81
CA THR A 646 -7.88 -20.50 7.53
C THR A 646 -9.17 -19.74 7.81
N ASP A 647 -9.24 -18.48 7.39
CA ASP A 647 -10.44 -17.66 7.56
C ASP A 647 -11.55 -18.06 6.56
N SER A 648 -12.72 -17.43 6.69
CA SER A 648 -13.85 -17.68 5.79
C SER A 648 -13.59 -17.32 4.34
N GLN A 649 -12.61 -16.50 4.06
CA GLN A 649 -12.19 -16.09 2.72
C GLN A 649 -11.09 -16.98 2.12
N GLY A 650 -10.72 -18.06 2.84
CA GLY A 650 -9.65 -18.97 2.42
C GLY A 650 -8.23 -18.49 2.72
N ARG A 651 -8.06 -17.33 3.38
CA ARG A 651 -6.74 -16.77 3.71
C ARG A 651 -6.15 -17.46 4.93
N LYS A 652 -4.87 -17.74 4.88
CA LYS A 652 -4.10 -18.33 5.96
C LYS A 652 -3.64 -17.24 6.93
N ILE A 653 -4.09 -17.31 8.18
CA ILE A 653 -3.72 -16.36 9.24
C ILE A 653 -2.70 -17.02 10.16
N ASP A 654 -1.53 -16.43 10.28
CA ASP A 654 -0.39 -16.97 11.02
C ASP A 654 -0.36 -16.49 12.48
N PHE A 655 -0.19 -17.42 13.43
CA PHE A 655 -0.08 -17.19 14.86
C PHE A 655 1.30 -17.57 15.43
N LYS A 656 2.25 -17.97 14.59
CA LYS A 656 3.57 -18.46 15.05
C LYS A 656 4.34 -17.44 15.87
N ASN A 657 4.14 -16.16 15.58
CA ASN A 657 4.79 -15.06 16.26
C ASN A 657 3.97 -14.47 17.42
N THR A 658 2.87 -15.12 17.82
CA THR A 658 2.03 -14.69 18.93
C THR A 658 2.34 -15.46 20.21
N VAL A 659 2.04 -14.84 21.36
CA VAL A 659 1.96 -15.51 22.65
C VAL A 659 0.49 -15.67 23.01
N ILE A 660 0.04 -16.90 23.25
CA ILE A 660 -1.35 -17.20 23.56
C ILE A 660 -1.50 -17.38 25.07
N ILE A 661 -2.37 -16.60 25.68
CA ILE A 661 -2.72 -16.68 27.08
C ILE A 661 -4.22 -16.91 27.19
N MET A 662 -4.61 -17.92 27.91
CA MET A 662 -6.01 -18.23 28.23
C MET A 662 -6.18 -18.08 29.74
N THR A 663 -7.18 -17.33 30.20
CA THR A 663 -7.49 -17.23 31.63
C THR A 663 -8.73 -18.00 31.96
N SER A 664 -8.76 -18.61 33.14
CA SER A 664 -9.94 -19.29 33.65
C SER A 664 -10.06 -19.06 35.16
N ASN A 665 -11.30 -19.00 35.62
CA ASN A 665 -11.65 -18.95 37.02
C ASN A 665 -12.02 -20.36 37.58
N ALA A 666 -11.82 -21.40 36.76
CA ALA A 666 -12.07 -22.80 37.17
C ALA A 666 -11.22 -23.17 38.40
N GLY A 667 -11.79 -23.80 39.36
CA GLY A 667 -11.12 -24.16 40.60
C GLY A 667 -10.94 -23.03 41.63
N ALA A 668 -11.39 -21.78 41.32
CA ALA A 668 -11.25 -20.62 42.19
C ALA A 668 -11.84 -20.89 43.63
N ALA A 669 -12.95 -21.60 43.74
CA ALA A 669 -13.56 -21.95 45.02
C ALA A 669 -12.65 -22.85 45.87
N ASN A 670 -11.90 -23.75 45.25
CA ASN A 670 -10.94 -24.63 45.92
C ASN A 670 -9.65 -23.88 46.34
N ILE A 671 -9.37 -22.76 45.76
CA ILE A 671 -8.23 -21.87 46.05
C ILE A 671 -8.57 -21.00 47.26
N VAL A 672 -9.78 -20.41 47.33
CA VAL A 672 -10.19 -19.47 48.37
C VAL A 672 -10.61 -20.20 49.65
N THR A 673 -11.31 -21.36 49.52
CA THR A 673 -11.73 -22.17 50.65
C THR A 673 -11.23 -23.60 50.53
N PRO A 674 -9.99 -23.90 50.92
CA PRO A 674 -9.48 -25.27 50.89
C PRO A 674 -10.31 -26.14 51.81
N LYS A 675 -10.93 -27.22 51.24
CA LYS A 675 -11.65 -28.21 52.05
C LYS A 675 -10.68 -28.88 53.00
N LYS A 676 -10.67 -28.48 54.27
CA LYS A 676 -9.92 -29.12 55.34
C LYS A 676 -10.55 -30.53 55.63
N LEU A 677 -10.09 -31.55 54.94
CA LEU A 677 -10.37 -32.93 55.24
C LEU A 677 -9.21 -33.48 56.07
N GLY A 678 -9.39 -33.49 57.40
CA GLY A 678 -8.52 -34.23 58.37
C GLY A 678 -7.51 -33.39 59.11
N PHE A 679 -7.30 -33.73 60.39
CA PHE A 679 -6.29 -33.20 61.32
C PHE A 679 -4.88 -33.61 60.82
N SER A 680 -4.11 -32.70 60.28
CA SER A 680 -2.66 -32.85 60.19
C SER A 680 -1.98 -31.64 60.77
N VAL A 681 -1.37 -31.86 61.92
CA VAL A 681 -0.48 -30.90 62.60
C VAL A 681 0.85 -31.01 61.89
N GLY A 682 1.27 -29.85 61.13
CA GLY A 682 2.62 -29.75 60.69
C GLY A 682 2.87 -29.70 59.15
N ASP A 683 1.90 -29.28 58.30
CA ASP A 683 2.17 -29.10 56.91
C ASP A 683 2.77 -27.68 56.64
N THR A 684 3.90 -27.65 55.94
CA THR A 684 4.54 -26.44 55.44
C THR A 684 3.66 -25.82 54.33
N HIS A 685 3.70 -24.49 54.18
CA HIS A 685 2.96 -23.74 53.13
C HIS A 685 3.10 -24.34 51.73
N GLU A 686 4.21 -24.98 51.44
CA GLU A 686 4.50 -25.64 50.15
C GLU A 686 3.63 -26.92 49.93
N ALA A 687 3.38 -27.72 50.97
CA ALA A 687 2.56 -28.94 50.93
C ALA A 687 1.08 -28.57 50.70
N ASP A 688 0.59 -27.51 51.32
CA ASP A 688 -0.80 -27.04 51.15
C ASP A 688 -1.01 -26.51 49.75
N TYR A 689 -0.01 -25.81 49.16
CA TYR A 689 -0.05 -25.37 47.77
C TYR A 689 -0.10 -26.53 46.77
N GLN A 690 0.73 -27.55 46.90
CA GLN A 690 0.72 -28.71 46.06
C GLN A 690 -0.63 -29.44 46.05
N LYS A 691 -1.28 -29.56 47.24
CA LYS A 691 -2.63 -30.13 47.35
C LYS A 691 -3.67 -29.25 46.65
N MET A 692 -3.61 -27.95 46.81
CA MET A 692 -4.47 -26.95 46.13
C MET A 692 -4.30 -27.05 44.62
N LYS A 693 -3.08 -27.05 44.13
CA LYS A 693 -2.75 -27.18 42.71
C LYS A 693 -3.30 -28.48 42.11
N ALA A 694 -3.15 -29.58 42.81
CA ALA A 694 -3.70 -30.87 42.39
C ALA A 694 -5.24 -30.85 42.28
N SER A 695 -5.94 -30.25 43.27
CA SER A 695 -7.39 -30.11 43.26
C SER A 695 -7.90 -29.22 42.10
N VAL A 696 -7.23 -28.10 41.84
CA VAL A 696 -7.55 -27.23 40.71
C VAL A 696 -7.31 -27.94 39.38
N MET A 697 -6.18 -28.65 39.24
CA MET A 697 -5.88 -29.43 38.04
C MET A 697 -6.87 -30.55 37.78
N ASP A 698 -7.43 -31.17 38.79
CA ASP A 698 -8.45 -32.18 38.61
C ASP A 698 -9.77 -31.57 38.10
N GLU A 699 -10.17 -30.41 38.61
CA GLU A 699 -11.34 -29.69 38.10
C GLU A 699 -11.14 -29.21 36.64
N VAL A 700 -9.95 -28.75 36.31
CA VAL A 700 -9.57 -28.34 34.90
C VAL A 700 -9.66 -29.54 33.95
N LYS A 701 -9.22 -30.75 34.37
CA LYS A 701 -9.35 -31.99 33.58
C LYS A 701 -10.81 -32.39 33.33
N HIS A 702 -11.73 -32.01 34.20
CA HIS A 702 -13.17 -32.24 34.00
C HIS A 702 -13.79 -31.23 33.02
N LEU A 703 -13.28 -29.97 32.99
CA LEU A 703 -13.81 -28.91 32.15
C LEU A 703 -13.25 -28.94 30.72
N PHE A 704 -11.98 -29.25 30.57
CA PHE A 704 -11.28 -29.23 29.29
C PHE A 704 -10.89 -30.65 28.85
N LYS A 705 -10.98 -30.87 27.52
CA LYS A 705 -10.57 -32.16 26.97
C LYS A 705 -9.07 -32.40 27.17
N PRO A 706 -8.63 -33.62 27.43
CA PRO A 706 -7.20 -33.93 27.59
C PRO A 706 -6.35 -33.52 26.39
N GLU A 707 -6.91 -33.66 25.18
CA GLU A 707 -6.28 -33.28 23.96
C GLU A 707 -5.90 -31.78 23.93
N PHE A 708 -6.75 -30.91 24.42
CA PHE A 708 -6.51 -29.46 24.50
C PHE A 708 -5.43 -29.14 25.54
N LEU A 709 -5.51 -29.74 26.71
CA LEU A 709 -4.54 -29.51 27.79
C LEU A 709 -3.12 -29.96 27.44
N ASN A 710 -2.98 -31.06 26.67
CA ASN A 710 -1.69 -31.57 26.22
C ASN A 710 -0.99 -30.66 25.14
N ARG A 711 -1.72 -29.71 24.55
CA ARG A 711 -1.20 -28.79 23.55
C ARG A 711 -0.72 -27.49 24.14
N ILE A 712 -1.09 -27.21 25.39
CA ILE A 712 -0.69 -26.00 26.13
C ILE A 712 0.71 -26.23 26.69
N ASP A 713 1.61 -25.26 26.52
CA ASP A 713 2.99 -25.35 26.98
C ASP A 713 3.08 -25.41 28.51
N GLU A 714 2.34 -24.53 29.20
CA GLU A 714 2.36 -24.45 30.64
C GLU A 714 0.96 -24.10 31.20
N THR A 715 0.53 -24.85 32.22
CA THR A 715 -0.66 -24.52 32.99
C THR A 715 -0.24 -23.99 34.36
N ILE A 716 -0.62 -22.76 34.64
CA ILE A 716 -0.11 -21.97 35.77
C ILE A 716 -1.25 -21.64 36.72
N VAL A 717 -1.10 -22.00 37.98
CA VAL A 717 -2.06 -21.70 39.05
C VAL A 717 -1.56 -20.48 39.83
N PHE A 718 -2.34 -19.41 39.84
CA PHE A 718 -2.06 -18.18 40.54
C PHE A 718 -2.42 -18.33 42.04
N HIS A 719 -1.53 -17.83 42.87
CA HIS A 719 -1.74 -17.77 44.30
C HIS A 719 -2.73 -16.67 44.69
N PRO A 720 -3.51 -16.87 45.77
CA PRO A 720 -4.23 -15.77 46.38
C PRO A 720 -3.23 -14.75 46.97
N LEU A 721 -3.59 -13.47 46.83
CA LEU A 721 -2.73 -12.39 47.31
C LEU A 721 -2.75 -12.28 48.83
N THR A 722 -1.59 -12.02 49.44
CA THR A 722 -1.48 -11.69 50.84
C THR A 722 -1.67 -10.19 51.10
N LYS A 723 -1.93 -9.77 52.33
CA LYS A 723 -2.03 -8.34 52.67
C LYS A 723 -0.73 -7.57 52.33
N GLU A 724 0.41 -8.20 52.45
CA GLU A 724 1.72 -7.63 52.08
C GLU A 724 1.80 -7.40 50.56
N ASN A 725 1.39 -8.41 49.76
CA ASN A 725 1.36 -8.26 48.31
C ASN A 725 0.45 -7.10 47.88
N VAL A 726 -0.73 -6.93 48.53
CA VAL A 726 -1.67 -5.85 48.19
C VAL A 726 -1.08 -4.48 48.54
N ARG A 727 -0.27 -4.36 49.60
CA ARG A 727 0.47 -3.15 49.94
C ARG A 727 1.48 -2.78 48.86
N ASP A 728 2.26 -3.76 48.40
CA ASP A 728 3.23 -3.53 47.32
C ASP A 728 2.54 -3.16 45.98
N ILE A 729 1.40 -3.78 45.69
CA ILE A 729 0.55 -3.42 44.53
C ILE A 729 0.05 -1.97 44.67
N ALA A 730 -0.42 -1.58 45.86
CA ALA A 730 -0.82 -0.20 46.12
C ALA A 730 0.30 0.79 45.86
N ASP A 731 1.53 0.47 46.25
CA ASP A 731 2.71 1.32 46.01
C ASP A 731 2.98 1.50 44.49
N ILE A 732 2.88 0.44 43.69
CA ILE A 732 3.05 0.53 42.22
C ILE A 732 1.96 1.43 41.62
N MET A 733 0.70 1.23 41.98
CA MET A 733 -0.41 2.03 41.49
C MET A 733 -0.28 3.50 41.90
N LEU A 734 0.11 3.76 43.13
CA LEU A 734 0.33 5.10 43.67
C LEU A 734 1.46 5.83 42.93
N ARG A 735 2.60 5.16 42.67
CA ARG A 735 3.69 5.74 41.87
C ARG A 735 3.23 6.13 40.48
N THR A 736 2.41 5.31 39.83
CA THR A 736 1.86 5.59 38.49
C THR A 736 0.95 6.83 38.51
N ILE A 737 0.09 6.94 39.53
CA ILE A 737 -0.82 8.08 39.69
C ILE A 737 -0.01 9.36 40.05
N CYS A 738 0.96 9.30 40.97
CA CYS A 738 1.83 10.42 41.29
C CYS A 738 2.60 10.94 40.08
N GLY A 739 3.11 10.04 39.24
CA GLY A 739 3.74 10.40 37.96
C GLY A 739 2.77 11.16 37.03
N ARG A 740 1.54 10.68 36.88
CA ARG A 740 0.49 11.30 36.05
C ARG A 740 0.09 12.68 36.59
N ILE A 741 -0.08 12.80 37.89
CA ILE A 741 -0.38 14.07 38.58
C ILE A 741 0.74 15.09 38.33
N LYS A 742 2.01 14.66 38.45
CA LYS A 742 3.17 15.51 38.17
C LYS A 742 3.20 15.97 36.72
N GLU A 743 2.94 15.11 35.77
CA GLU A 743 2.93 15.46 34.35
C GLU A 743 1.77 16.37 33.95
N GLN A 744 0.56 16.11 34.46
CA GLN A 744 -0.65 16.83 34.03
C GLN A 744 -0.93 18.11 34.84
N LEU A 745 -0.72 18.06 36.16
CA LEU A 745 -1.04 19.18 37.04
C LEU A 745 0.23 19.93 37.51
N GLY A 746 1.42 19.38 37.27
CA GLY A 746 2.68 19.96 37.73
C GLY A 746 2.84 19.95 39.28
N VAL A 747 2.13 19.04 39.98
CA VAL A 747 2.11 18.94 41.45
C VAL A 747 2.94 17.72 41.88
N GLU A 748 3.88 17.92 42.81
CA GLU A 748 4.59 16.79 43.40
C GLU A 748 3.82 16.21 44.59
N THR A 749 3.66 14.88 44.63
CA THR A 749 2.90 14.21 45.67
C THR A 749 3.82 13.31 46.52
N VAL A 750 3.69 13.42 47.84
CA VAL A 750 4.43 12.60 48.84
C VAL A 750 3.39 11.84 49.66
N ILE A 751 3.45 10.51 49.63
CA ILE A 751 2.47 9.65 50.30
C ILE A 751 3.09 9.04 51.59
N SER A 752 2.41 9.20 52.72
CA SER A 752 2.83 8.59 53.98
C SER A 752 2.58 7.08 54.03
N GLU A 753 3.35 6.35 54.85
CA GLU A 753 3.17 4.90 55.07
C GLU A 753 1.75 4.56 55.58
N ALA A 754 1.22 5.39 56.48
CA ALA A 754 -0.13 5.18 57.02
C ALA A 754 -1.23 5.23 55.96
N VAL A 755 -1.09 6.10 54.93
CA VAL A 755 -2.02 6.12 53.76
C VAL A 755 -1.92 4.85 52.96
N ARG A 756 -0.72 4.33 52.73
CA ARG A 756 -0.51 3.08 51.97
C ARG A 756 -1.14 1.88 52.66
N ASP A 757 -0.96 1.76 54.00
CA ASP A 757 -1.53 0.71 54.80
C ASP A 757 -3.06 0.78 54.83
N HIS A 758 -3.61 1.98 54.97
CA HIS A 758 -5.04 2.22 54.92
C HIS A 758 -5.67 1.80 53.55
N LEU A 759 -5.06 2.21 52.43
CA LEU A 759 -5.51 1.83 51.12
C LEU A 759 -5.42 0.33 50.85
N ALA A 760 -4.33 -0.30 51.33
CA ALA A 760 -4.15 -1.74 51.22
C ALA A 760 -5.20 -2.51 52.02
N GLU A 761 -5.53 -2.04 53.25
CA GLU A 761 -6.55 -2.68 54.06
C GLU A 761 -7.97 -2.53 53.51
N LYS A 762 -8.36 -1.35 53.03
CA LYS A 762 -9.65 -1.14 52.36
C LYS A 762 -9.74 -1.77 50.97
N GLY A 763 -8.62 -1.86 50.25
CA GLY A 763 -8.54 -2.39 48.90
C GLY A 763 -8.38 -3.90 48.83
N PHE A 764 -8.24 -4.60 49.90
CA PHE A 764 -8.10 -6.05 49.99
C PHE A 764 -9.43 -6.74 50.25
N ASP A 765 -9.78 -7.70 49.39
CA ASP A 765 -10.91 -8.62 49.61
C ASP A 765 -10.46 -10.07 49.34
N GLU A 766 -10.76 -10.97 50.26
CA GLU A 766 -10.34 -12.39 50.15
C GLU A 766 -10.89 -13.08 48.88
N ASN A 767 -12.07 -12.67 48.39
CA ASN A 767 -12.70 -13.24 47.19
C ASN A 767 -12.32 -12.54 45.87
N TYR A 768 -12.04 -11.25 45.94
CA TYR A 768 -11.77 -10.36 44.78
C TYR A 768 -10.33 -9.91 44.66
N GLY A 769 -9.46 -10.31 45.59
CA GLY A 769 -8.04 -9.96 45.60
C GLY A 769 -7.80 -8.44 45.64
N ALA A 770 -6.92 -7.93 44.80
CA ALA A 770 -6.61 -6.51 44.65
C ALA A 770 -7.56 -5.74 43.73
N ARG A 771 -8.64 -6.35 43.19
CA ARG A 771 -9.56 -5.65 42.26
C ARG A 771 -10.26 -4.43 42.86
N PRO A 772 -10.69 -4.41 44.15
CA PRO A 772 -11.27 -3.24 44.76
C PRO A 772 -10.28 -2.08 44.97
N LEU A 773 -8.97 -2.37 45.09
CA LEU A 773 -7.94 -1.39 45.38
C LEU A 773 -7.95 -0.20 44.40
N ARG A 774 -8.09 -0.46 43.10
CA ARG A 774 -8.14 0.59 42.09
C ARG A 774 -9.29 1.58 42.34
N ARG A 775 -10.45 1.07 42.75
CA ARG A 775 -11.63 1.90 43.02
C ARG A 775 -11.45 2.69 44.32
N VAL A 776 -10.83 2.10 45.30
CA VAL A 776 -10.51 2.80 46.56
C VAL A 776 -9.55 3.93 46.31
N ILE A 777 -8.47 3.71 45.55
CA ILE A 777 -7.50 4.74 45.19
C ILE A 777 -8.16 5.85 44.37
N GLN A 778 -9.01 5.52 43.40
CA GLN A 778 -9.75 6.50 42.61
C GLN A 778 -10.59 7.41 43.49
N ASN A 779 -11.43 6.83 44.35
CA ASN A 779 -12.37 7.59 45.18
C ASN A 779 -11.65 8.40 46.28
N GLU A 780 -10.61 7.86 46.88
CA GLU A 780 -9.96 8.50 48.04
C GLU A 780 -8.78 9.41 47.68
N ILE A 781 -8.19 9.22 46.51
CA ILE A 781 -7.05 10.06 46.09
C ILE A 781 -7.40 10.86 44.84
N GLU A 782 -7.78 10.21 43.73
CA GLU A 782 -7.94 10.94 42.44
C GLU A 782 -9.12 11.93 42.52
N ASP A 783 -10.30 11.50 43.00
CA ASP A 783 -11.47 12.35 43.12
C ASP A 783 -11.27 13.45 44.15
N ALA A 784 -10.76 13.10 45.38
CA ALA A 784 -10.53 14.07 46.43
C ALA A 784 -9.43 15.09 46.07
N MET A 785 -8.37 14.64 45.34
CA MET A 785 -7.32 15.55 44.89
C MET A 785 -7.81 16.49 43.81
N ALA A 786 -8.69 16.03 42.93
CA ALA A 786 -9.31 16.85 41.89
C ALA A 786 -10.20 17.96 42.50
N GLU A 787 -11.00 17.61 43.53
CA GLU A 787 -11.83 18.60 44.22
C GLU A 787 -10.98 19.67 44.93
N GLU A 788 -9.91 19.27 45.66
CA GLU A 788 -9.03 20.22 46.34
C GLU A 788 -8.20 21.09 45.39
N TYR A 789 -7.82 20.55 44.22
CA TYR A 789 -7.16 21.34 43.17
C TYR A 789 -8.12 22.39 42.57
N LEU A 790 -9.36 22.04 42.30
CA LEU A 790 -10.38 22.95 41.81
C LEU A 790 -10.78 24.02 42.83
N ASP A 791 -10.76 23.68 44.13
CA ASP A 791 -10.92 24.63 45.23
C ASP A 791 -9.73 25.59 45.41
N GLY A 792 -8.65 25.42 44.67
CA GLY A 792 -7.48 26.29 44.70
C GLY A 792 -6.59 26.15 45.94
N LYS A 793 -6.66 25.03 46.64
CA LYS A 793 -5.84 24.80 47.86
C LYS A 793 -4.36 24.56 47.53
N PHE A 794 -4.06 24.09 46.33
CA PHE A 794 -2.71 23.94 45.78
C PHE A 794 -2.74 24.12 44.24
N GLY A 795 -1.57 24.43 43.66
CA GLY A 795 -1.43 24.72 42.23
C GLY A 795 -0.16 24.17 41.64
N GLN A 796 0.09 24.53 40.38
CA GLN A 796 1.28 24.08 39.66
C GLN A 796 2.59 24.48 40.35
N GLY A 797 3.49 23.54 40.58
CA GLY A 797 4.76 23.74 41.28
C GLY A 797 4.71 23.47 42.80
N ASP A 798 3.53 23.16 43.35
CA ASP A 798 3.41 22.84 44.77
C ASP A 798 3.75 21.38 45.07
N THR A 799 4.20 21.12 46.30
CA THR A 799 4.36 19.76 46.84
C THR A 799 3.23 19.47 47.82
N VAL A 800 2.46 18.40 47.58
CA VAL A 800 1.31 17.99 48.41
C VAL A 800 1.66 16.68 49.13
N ALA A 801 1.58 16.68 50.45
CA ALA A 801 1.70 15.46 51.25
C ALA A 801 0.32 14.89 51.56
N LEU A 802 0.19 13.58 51.37
CA LEU A 802 -0.98 12.81 51.74
C LEU A 802 -0.74 12.15 53.10
N GLU A 803 -1.50 12.59 54.09
CA GLU A 803 -1.38 12.14 55.51
C GLU A 803 -2.71 11.58 56.00
N MET A 804 -2.69 10.69 56.96
CA MET A 804 -3.91 10.18 57.60
C MET A 804 -4.37 11.10 58.73
N ASP A 805 -5.64 11.49 58.70
CA ASP A 805 -6.33 12.21 59.78
C ASP A 805 -7.53 11.36 60.24
N GLU A 806 -7.39 10.68 61.36
CA GLU A 806 -8.29 9.66 61.90
C GLU A 806 -8.53 8.53 60.87
N ASN A 807 -9.53 8.62 60.00
CA ASN A 807 -9.92 7.61 58.98
C ASN A 807 -10.03 8.18 57.56
N HIS A 808 -9.57 9.42 57.33
CA HIS A 808 -9.62 10.10 56.02
C HIS A 808 -8.22 10.55 55.60
N ILE A 809 -8.03 10.57 54.27
CA ILE A 809 -6.80 11.09 53.66
C ILE A 809 -6.88 12.62 53.60
N LYS A 810 -5.90 13.30 54.14
CA LYS A 810 -5.79 14.76 54.13
C LYS A 810 -4.64 15.18 53.25
N PHE A 811 -4.92 16.18 52.43
CA PHE A 811 -3.93 16.78 51.53
C PHE A 811 -3.31 18.01 52.19
N VAL A 812 -2.02 17.97 52.47
CA VAL A 812 -1.29 19.04 53.14
C VAL A 812 -0.27 19.62 52.15
N ARG A 813 -0.39 20.90 51.88
CA ARG A 813 0.62 21.62 51.08
C ARG A 813 1.91 21.76 51.92
N LYS A 814 3.04 21.31 51.39
CA LYS A 814 4.38 21.45 51.98
C LYS A 814 5.11 22.63 51.42
#